data_225eed068d5e90d70b74cbaac612942a
#
_entry.id   225eed068d5e90d70b74cbaac612942a
#
_cell.length_a   1.000
_cell.length_b   1.000
_cell.length_c   1.000
_cell.angle_alpha   90.00
_cell.angle_beta   90.00
_cell.angle_gamma   90.00
#
_symmetry.space_group_name_H-M   'P 1'
#
loop_
_entity.id
_entity.type
_entity.pdbx_description
1 polymer ?
#
loop_
_entity_poly.entity_id
_entity_poly.type
_entity_poly.pdbx_seq_one_letter_code
_entity_poly.pdbx_strand_id
1 'polypeptide(L)'
;MGSIRLAVVALTVLLGLTSCSRDPEVVKRRYLESGNKYFEKGRYKEASIQYRNALKRDPKYGAAHYKLALVAIKVNDIGGAVGALHRAIELLKVDQPDHWDAMVRLTEIYLAVAKGEKQYMAEVEKFTKELIKHDPNSFDAHRLIGDLNYSRATVAYKEKRNEEGQVFLKTAIEEYKKSDSIKPGDQGVSMQLARALAAKGDFAGAEALYRGVSGRDKTYQFAYTELYRLFLFQQRFGDAEQVLRTAFDNNPKQFNFLTLLAMHYYSMQRRDEMVGVLSQIKSHAKDFDQAYLTVGDFYLRMGDGDSAIKEYKEGIAKDDKKKSTYQKRVIEVLMRQGKRSEAAEINSQILKETPNDNDSRGLAATFMLDKGDIAKALAELQAVVARAPENPVSHFNLGRAHLARGEWEQARQQFAEAIKLRPDYVLARLSMAQLQVNRGEFEAALKTSADILNLDSGNVNARLIESAALMGQKRFGDSRVMLDAMLKSNPGSPDVLFQLGVVNLAQNRFKEAEDAFRRSYQLNPANSRGLMGIVETSMAQNKTDEALKLLQAESDKAPNRLDLLLAMGNTAVRAGKYDFAIQAFNNVISQLGKDGKPGDVYLRLGETYRRKGDANAAIQALQKARETMPDNAIVLSTLGLVLDTAQRRPEAKQVYEATLKLDPKNPVVLNNLAFLMAESGGDLDDALTKAQQAKQLMPSLFEISDTLGWIYLKKNLADQAIDIFKDLVTKQPNHSTYRYHLGMAYSQKGDKTKALEQLRESLKYNPAKEEKDKIQKLITQLG
;
A
#
# COMPACT_ATOMS: atom_id res chain seq x y z
N MET A 1 -0.66 32.45 -88.07
CA MET A 1 -1.77 31.90 -87.24
C MET A 1 -1.53 30.46 -86.74
N GLY A 2 -0.46 29.81 -87.18
CA GLY A 2 -0.16 28.40 -86.70
C GLY A 2 0.55 28.27 -85.34
N SER A 3 1.40 29.29 -85.00
CA SER A 3 2.21 29.26 -83.77
C SER A 3 1.43 29.53 -82.48
N ILE A 4 0.31 30.27 -82.58
CA ILE A 4 -0.55 30.56 -81.39
C ILE A 4 -1.45 29.39 -80.99
N ARG A 5 -1.87 28.56 -81.98
CA ARG A 5 -2.68 27.36 -81.66
C ARG A 5 -1.88 26.25 -81.04
N LEU A 6 -0.59 26.07 -81.31
CA LEU A 6 0.25 25.06 -80.66
C LEU A 6 0.61 25.48 -79.20
N ALA A 7 0.79 26.78 -78.95
CA ALA A 7 1.05 27.29 -77.61
C ALA A 7 -0.16 27.17 -76.69
N VAL A 8 -1.38 27.35 -77.20
CA VAL A 8 -2.63 27.19 -76.43
C VAL A 8 -2.94 25.69 -76.11
N VAL A 9 -2.66 24.79 -77.04
CA VAL A 9 -2.84 23.34 -76.82
C VAL A 9 -1.77 22.82 -75.86
N ALA A 10 -0.51 23.30 -75.96
CA ALA A 10 0.55 22.97 -75.03
C ALA A 10 0.27 23.53 -73.59
N LEU A 11 -0.32 24.68 -73.44
CA LEU A 11 -0.69 25.30 -72.18
C LEU A 11 -1.91 24.59 -71.56
N THR A 12 -2.89 24.15 -72.36
CA THR A 12 -4.05 23.35 -71.84
C THR A 12 -3.64 21.94 -71.44
N VAL A 13 -2.70 21.32 -72.11
CA VAL A 13 -2.16 20.01 -71.71
C VAL A 13 -1.28 20.13 -70.45
N LEU A 14 -0.47 21.19 -70.30
CA LEU A 14 0.29 21.46 -69.08
C LEU A 14 -0.61 21.81 -67.89
N LEU A 15 -1.72 22.55 -68.09
CA LEU A 15 -2.71 22.85 -67.03
C LEU A 15 -3.54 21.62 -66.66
N GLY A 16 -3.78 20.71 -67.60
CA GLY A 16 -4.45 19.42 -67.31
C GLY A 16 -3.57 18.49 -66.50
N LEU A 17 -2.27 18.48 -66.68
CA LEU A 17 -1.32 17.65 -65.90
C LEU A 17 -1.04 18.18 -64.49
N THR A 18 -1.19 19.49 -64.25
CA THR A 18 -1.08 20.08 -62.90
C THR A 18 -2.38 20.00 -62.10
N SER A 19 -3.54 19.80 -62.74
CA SER A 19 -4.83 19.61 -62.09
C SER A 19 -4.96 18.23 -61.46
N CYS A 20 -4.43 17.16 -62.09
CA CYS A 20 -4.47 15.79 -61.53
C CYS A 20 -3.67 15.60 -60.24
N SER A 21 -2.70 16.49 -59.95
CA SER A 21 -1.90 16.37 -58.69
C SER A 21 -2.55 16.98 -57.46
N ARG A 22 -3.69 17.71 -57.64
CA ARG A 22 -4.45 18.37 -56.54
C ARG A 22 -5.81 17.73 -56.28
N ASP A 23 -6.20 16.73 -57.05
CA ASP A 23 -7.43 16.00 -56.78
C ASP A 23 -7.37 15.33 -55.39
N PRO A 24 -8.26 15.66 -54.45
CA PRO A 24 -8.29 15.08 -53.11
C PRO A 24 -8.33 13.55 -53.16
N GLU A 25 -9.02 12.96 -54.13
CA GLU A 25 -9.11 11.52 -54.32
C GLU A 25 -7.75 10.89 -54.65
N VAL A 26 -6.98 11.49 -55.56
CA VAL A 26 -5.65 11.02 -55.91
C VAL A 26 -4.67 11.20 -54.74
N VAL A 27 -4.77 12.34 -54.04
CA VAL A 27 -3.89 12.64 -52.91
C VAL A 27 -4.12 11.67 -51.71
N LYS A 28 -5.36 11.39 -51.34
CA LYS A 28 -5.65 10.47 -50.25
C LYS A 28 -5.16 9.05 -50.56
N ARG A 29 -5.31 8.58 -51.82
CA ARG A 29 -4.79 7.25 -52.25
C ARG A 29 -3.26 7.19 -52.16
N ARG A 30 -2.54 8.24 -52.62
CA ARG A 30 -1.07 8.32 -52.48
C ARG A 30 -0.61 8.20 -51.03
N TYR A 31 -1.30 8.88 -50.12
CA TYR A 31 -1.02 8.74 -48.68
C TYR A 31 -1.29 7.32 -48.17
N LEU A 32 -2.39 6.69 -48.56
CA LEU A 32 -2.69 5.31 -48.21
C LEU A 32 -1.59 4.33 -48.70
N GLU A 33 -1.22 4.45 -49.99
CA GLU A 33 -0.16 3.60 -50.58
C GLU A 33 1.20 3.82 -49.93
N SER A 34 1.53 5.07 -49.62
CA SER A 34 2.76 5.43 -48.91
C SER A 34 2.73 4.79 -47.48
N GLY A 35 1.60 4.89 -46.82
CA GLY A 35 1.38 4.24 -45.50
C GLY A 35 1.57 2.72 -45.57
N ASN A 36 1.00 2.05 -46.59
CA ASN A 36 1.16 0.61 -46.79
C ASN A 36 2.64 0.20 -46.93
N LYS A 37 3.41 0.97 -47.73
CA LYS A 37 4.87 0.72 -47.91
C LYS A 37 5.64 0.82 -46.58
N TYR A 38 5.27 1.77 -45.72
CA TYR A 38 5.87 1.86 -44.37
C TYR A 38 5.42 0.74 -43.45
N PHE A 39 4.16 0.35 -43.51
CA PHE A 39 3.60 -0.76 -42.73
C PHE A 39 4.30 -2.08 -43.03
N GLU A 40 4.47 -2.40 -44.33
CA GLU A 40 5.17 -3.59 -44.79
C GLU A 40 6.64 -3.65 -44.31
N LYS A 41 7.28 -2.51 -44.14
CA LYS A 41 8.64 -2.38 -43.61
C LYS A 41 8.71 -2.37 -42.07
N GLY A 42 7.59 -2.58 -41.38
CA GLY A 42 7.50 -2.51 -39.92
C GLY A 42 7.62 -1.11 -39.31
N ARG A 43 7.62 -0.05 -40.15
CA ARG A 43 7.72 1.35 -39.74
C ARG A 43 6.35 1.91 -39.36
N TYR A 44 5.84 1.43 -38.23
CA TYR A 44 4.45 1.69 -37.83
C TYR A 44 4.15 3.16 -37.50
N LYS A 45 5.13 3.89 -36.95
CA LYS A 45 4.96 5.34 -36.66
C LYS A 45 4.76 6.14 -37.95
N GLU A 46 5.60 5.89 -38.94
CA GLU A 46 5.50 6.59 -40.24
C GLU A 46 4.24 6.16 -41.01
N ALA A 47 3.90 4.88 -40.99
CA ALA A 47 2.63 4.38 -41.55
C ALA A 47 1.42 5.12 -40.95
N SER A 48 1.37 5.26 -39.62
CA SER A 48 0.30 6.01 -38.92
C SER A 48 0.19 7.46 -39.39
N ILE A 49 1.32 8.14 -39.58
CA ILE A 49 1.35 9.53 -40.08
C ILE A 49 0.73 9.60 -41.45
N GLN A 50 1.08 8.70 -42.37
CA GLN A 50 0.56 8.69 -43.73
C GLN A 50 -0.95 8.38 -43.75
N TYR A 51 -1.43 7.41 -42.99
CA TYR A 51 -2.86 7.11 -42.88
C TYR A 51 -3.64 8.31 -42.31
N ARG A 52 -3.12 8.96 -41.28
CA ARG A 52 -3.72 10.19 -40.74
C ARG A 52 -3.70 11.34 -41.75
N ASN A 53 -2.69 11.46 -42.62
CA ASN A 53 -2.66 12.44 -43.71
C ASN A 53 -3.73 12.14 -44.77
N ALA A 54 -3.99 10.85 -45.05
CA ALA A 54 -5.12 10.46 -45.90
C ALA A 54 -6.44 10.87 -45.28
N LEU A 55 -6.65 10.63 -43.95
CA LEU A 55 -7.84 11.00 -43.19
C LEU A 55 -8.04 12.53 -43.05
N LYS A 56 -6.95 13.31 -43.03
CA LYS A 56 -7.04 14.77 -43.10
C LYS A 56 -7.61 15.27 -44.45
N ARG A 57 -7.43 14.49 -45.53
CA ARG A 57 -8.00 14.83 -46.86
C ARG A 57 -9.43 14.32 -46.99
N ASP A 58 -9.71 13.15 -46.43
CA ASP A 58 -11.03 12.57 -46.41
C ASP A 58 -11.29 11.82 -45.06
N PRO A 59 -11.94 12.47 -44.10
CA PRO A 59 -12.23 11.87 -42.82
C PRO A 59 -13.13 10.61 -42.89
N LYS A 60 -13.82 10.38 -44.01
CA LYS A 60 -14.67 9.22 -44.27
C LYS A 60 -13.95 8.15 -45.09
N TYR A 61 -12.64 8.22 -45.25
CA TYR A 61 -11.90 7.21 -46.00
C TYR A 61 -11.75 5.90 -45.19
N GLY A 62 -12.69 4.99 -45.33
CA GLY A 62 -12.78 3.73 -44.58
C GLY A 62 -11.51 2.87 -44.65
N ALA A 63 -10.88 2.77 -45.85
CA ALA A 63 -9.64 2.03 -46.01
C ALA A 63 -8.49 2.59 -45.15
N ALA A 64 -8.41 3.92 -44.99
CA ALA A 64 -7.38 4.54 -44.15
C ALA A 64 -7.65 4.29 -42.65
N HIS A 65 -8.91 4.29 -42.21
CA HIS A 65 -9.28 3.89 -40.84
C HIS A 65 -8.91 2.42 -40.58
N TYR A 66 -9.22 1.52 -41.50
CA TYR A 66 -8.83 0.11 -41.37
C TYR A 66 -7.31 -0.07 -41.24
N LYS A 67 -6.53 0.55 -42.14
CA LYS A 67 -5.06 0.45 -42.07
C LYS A 67 -4.49 1.09 -40.79
N LEU A 68 -5.09 2.19 -40.32
CA LEU A 68 -4.71 2.80 -39.05
C LEU A 68 -5.00 1.85 -37.85
N ALA A 69 -6.11 1.12 -37.89
CA ALA A 69 -6.44 0.10 -36.90
C ALA A 69 -5.39 -1.03 -36.88
N LEU A 70 -4.95 -1.49 -38.06
CA LEU A 70 -3.88 -2.50 -38.13
C LEU A 70 -2.58 -2.01 -37.50
N VAL A 71 -2.23 -0.73 -37.70
CA VAL A 71 -1.08 -0.13 -36.99
C VAL A 71 -1.28 -0.13 -35.49
N ALA A 72 -2.46 0.30 -35.01
CA ALA A 72 -2.77 0.35 -33.59
C ALA A 72 -2.66 -1.05 -32.93
N ILE A 73 -3.15 -2.10 -33.59
CA ILE A 73 -2.97 -3.49 -33.15
C ILE A 73 -1.48 -3.86 -33.03
N LYS A 74 -0.66 -3.50 -34.05
CA LYS A 74 0.79 -3.83 -34.06
C LYS A 74 1.58 -3.12 -32.96
N VAL A 75 1.14 -1.93 -32.54
CA VAL A 75 1.78 -1.16 -31.44
C VAL A 75 1.08 -1.35 -30.09
N ASN A 76 0.14 -2.28 -30.02
CA ASN A 76 -0.66 -2.61 -28.81
C ASN A 76 -1.49 -1.43 -28.26
N ASP A 77 -1.92 -0.51 -29.13
CA ASP A 77 -2.88 0.56 -28.81
C ASP A 77 -4.30 0.04 -29.02
N ILE A 78 -4.81 -0.69 -28.02
CA ILE A 78 -6.13 -1.35 -28.11
C ILE A 78 -7.25 -0.32 -28.26
N GLY A 79 -7.21 0.78 -27.50
CA GLY A 79 -8.24 1.82 -27.60
C GLY A 79 -8.28 2.47 -28.99
N GLY A 80 -7.14 2.81 -29.55
CA GLY A 80 -7.00 3.33 -30.91
C GLY A 80 -7.45 2.32 -31.96
N ALA A 81 -7.15 1.02 -31.77
CA ALA A 81 -7.58 -0.04 -32.67
C ALA A 81 -9.10 -0.16 -32.72
N VAL A 82 -9.77 -0.24 -31.55
CA VAL A 82 -11.24 -0.34 -31.44
C VAL A 82 -11.91 0.85 -32.15
N GLY A 83 -11.49 2.08 -31.83
CA GLY A 83 -12.10 3.25 -32.45
C GLY A 83 -11.91 3.30 -33.97
N ALA A 84 -10.75 2.92 -34.47
CA ALA A 84 -10.46 2.90 -35.91
C ALA A 84 -11.20 1.75 -36.64
N LEU A 85 -11.34 0.55 -36.01
CA LEU A 85 -12.11 -0.56 -36.57
C LEU A 85 -13.60 -0.24 -36.67
N HIS A 86 -14.21 0.37 -35.65
CA HIS A 86 -15.59 0.83 -35.73
C HIS A 86 -15.82 1.78 -36.90
N ARG A 87 -14.92 2.77 -37.07
CA ARG A 87 -15.02 3.69 -38.22
C ARG A 87 -14.80 2.97 -39.55
N ALA A 88 -13.92 2.00 -39.61
CA ALA A 88 -13.71 1.21 -40.82
C ALA A 88 -14.96 0.43 -41.19
N ILE A 89 -15.62 -0.29 -40.25
CA ILE A 89 -16.86 -1.05 -40.46
C ILE A 89 -18.00 -0.12 -40.91
N GLU A 90 -18.11 1.06 -40.32
CA GLU A 90 -19.14 2.05 -40.68
C GLU A 90 -18.99 2.59 -42.11
N LEU A 91 -17.72 2.78 -42.56
CA LEU A 91 -17.41 3.55 -43.77
C LEU A 91 -17.02 2.69 -44.98
N LEU A 92 -16.59 1.45 -44.75
CA LEU A 92 -16.29 0.51 -45.83
C LEU A 92 -17.60 -0.09 -46.35
N LYS A 93 -17.65 -0.29 -47.66
CA LYS A 93 -18.81 -1.00 -48.27
C LYS A 93 -18.75 -2.48 -47.95
N VAL A 94 -19.92 -3.09 -47.83
CA VAL A 94 -20.11 -4.52 -47.48
C VAL A 94 -19.50 -5.46 -48.53
N ASP A 95 -19.33 -5.00 -49.79
CA ASP A 95 -18.68 -5.75 -50.86
C ASP A 95 -17.12 -5.73 -50.79
N GLN A 96 -16.55 -4.96 -49.86
CA GLN A 96 -15.12 -4.86 -49.68
C GLN A 96 -14.58 -5.86 -48.64
N PRO A 97 -13.56 -6.67 -48.96
CA PRO A 97 -12.99 -7.64 -48.00
C PRO A 97 -12.52 -7.00 -46.67
N ASP A 98 -11.98 -5.78 -46.74
CA ASP A 98 -11.47 -5.06 -45.55
C ASP A 98 -12.61 -4.74 -44.55
N HIS A 99 -13.88 -4.67 -44.97
CA HIS A 99 -15.06 -4.51 -44.09
C HIS A 99 -15.17 -5.71 -43.14
N TRP A 100 -15.14 -6.90 -43.71
CA TRP A 100 -15.31 -8.15 -42.97
C TRP A 100 -14.07 -8.47 -42.10
N ASP A 101 -12.86 -8.22 -42.63
CA ASP A 101 -11.65 -8.38 -41.80
C ASP A 101 -11.62 -7.39 -40.62
N ALA A 102 -12.09 -6.14 -40.81
CA ALA A 102 -12.24 -5.20 -39.70
C ALA A 102 -13.20 -5.74 -38.62
N MET A 103 -14.30 -6.37 -39.02
CA MET A 103 -15.29 -6.98 -38.12
C MET A 103 -14.69 -8.18 -37.37
N VAL A 104 -13.93 -9.04 -38.05
CA VAL A 104 -13.20 -10.18 -37.44
C VAL A 104 -12.26 -9.66 -36.37
N ARG A 105 -11.41 -8.68 -36.68
CA ARG A 105 -10.42 -8.15 -35.72
C ARG A 105 -11.06 -7.45 -34.52
N LEU A 106 -12.13 -6.71 -34.75
CA LEU A 106 -12.86 -6.08 -33.65
C LEU A 106 -13.48 -7.13 -32.72
N THR A 107 -14.02 -8.20 -33.30
CA THR A 107 -14.58 -9.34 -32.55
C THR A 107 -13.49 -10.03 -31.72
N GLU A 108 -12.30 -10.26 -32.30
CA GLU A 108 -11.14 -10.81 -31.58
C GLU A 108 -10.73 -9.93 -30.38
N ILE A 109 -10.67 -8.62 -30.59
CA ILE A 109 -10.34 -7.68 -29.50
C ILE A 109 -11.40 -7.74 -28.40
N TYR A 110 -12.67 -7.73 -28.75
CA TYR A 110 -13.75 -7.81 -27.77
C TYR A 110 -13.72 -9.13 -26.98
N LEU A 111 -13.48 -10.25 -27.62
CA LEU A 111 -13.31 -11.54 -26.94
C LEU A 111 -12.10 -11.52 -25.97
N ALA A 112 -10.99 -10.88 -26.35
CA ALA A 112 -9.81 -10.79 -25.52
C ALA A 112 -9.99 -9.89 -24.28
N VAL A 113 -10.77 -8.79 -24.40
CA VAL A 113 -10.96 -7.81 -23.32
C VAL A 113 -12.22 -8.05 -22.49
N ALA A 114 -13.20 -8.76 -23.02
CA ALA A 114 -14.53 -8.90 -22.43
C ALA A 114 -14.54 -9.53 -21.04
N LYS A 115 -13.61 -10.43 -20.73
CA LYS A 115 -13.57 -11.17 -19.45
C LYS A 115 -14.96 -11.60 -18.91
N GLY A 116 -15.93 -11.81 -19.81
CA GLY A 116 -17.30 -12.13 -19.48
C GLY A 116 -18.25 -10.94 -19.30
N GLU A 117 -17.83 -9.71 -19.57
CA GLU A 117 -18.71 -8.55 -19.52
C GLU A 117 -19.81 -8.63 -20.57
N LYS A 118 -21.08 -8.53 -20.12
CA LYS A 118 -22.26 -8.76 -20.95
C LYS A 118 -22.33 -7.86 -22.20
N GLN A 119 -21.88 -6.61 -22.08
CA GLN A 119 -21.90 -5.66 -23.19
C GLN A 119 -21.04 -6.10 -24.36
N TYR A 120 -19.76 -6.44 -24.10
CA TYR A 120 -18.85 -6.91 -25.15
C TYR A 120 -19.30 -8.25 -25.74
N MET A 121 -19.81 -9.15 -24.89
CA MET A 121 -20.31 -10.45 -25.38
C MET A 121 -21.52 -10.30 -26.30
N ALA A 122 -22.36 -9.30 -26.10
CA ALA A 122 -23.51 -9.01 -27.00
C ALA A 122 -23.04 -8.46 -28.36
N GLU A 123 -22.02 -7.59 -28.38
CA GLU A 123 -21.44 -7.10 -29.65
C GLU A 123 -20.74 -8.23 -30.42
N VAL A 124 -19.99 -9.10 -29.73
CA VAL A 124 -19.38 -10.29 -30.33
C VAL A 124 -20.44 -11.17 -30.97
N GLU A 125 -21.57 -11.44 -30.28
CA GLU A 125 -22.66 -12.23 -30.83
C GLU A 125 -23.29 -11.59 -32.07
N LYS A 126 -23.45 -10.28 -32.06
CA LYS A 126 -23.97 -9.54 -33.22
C LYS A 126 -23.02 -9.70 -34.41
N PHE A 127 -21.73 -9.43 -34.24
CA PHE A 127 -20.75 -9.50 -35.32
C PHE A 127 -20.57 -10.94 -35.85
N THR A 128 -20.54 -11.94 -34.97
CA THR A 128 -20.47 -13.34 -35.44
C THR A 128 -21.67 -13.78 -36.24
N LYS A 129 -22.91 -13.29 -35.90
CA LYS A 129 -24.11 -13.53 -36.71
C LYS A 129 -24.05 -12.84 -38.07
N GLU A 130 -23.48 -11.66 -38.17
CA GLU A 130 -23.29 -10.95 -39.44
C GLU A 130 -22.23 -11.66 -40.31
N LEU A 131 -21.10 -12.06 -39.73
CA LEU A 131 -20.03 -12.79 -40.42
C LEU A 131 -20.53 -14.12 -41.00
N ILE A 132 -21.25 -14.94 -40.22
CA ILE A 132 -21.78 -16.23 -40.70
C ILE A 132 -22.91 -16.09 -41.70
N LYS A 133 -23.71 -15.00 -41.61
CA LYS A 133 -24.72 -14.68 -42.61
C LYS A 133 -24.12 -14.27 -43.95
N HIS A 134 -22.98 -13.57 -43.92
CA HIS A 134 -22.26 -13.16 -45.11
C HIS A 134 -21.59 -14.37 -45.80
N ASP A 135 -20.89 -15.17 -45.04
CA ASP A 135 -20.27 -16.39 -45.54
C ASP A 135 -20.49 -17.56 -44.57
N PRO A 136 -21.48 -18.44 -44.90
CA PRO A 136 -21.75 -19.63 -44.07
C PRO A 136 -20.61 -20.63 -43.96
N ASN A 137 -19.59 -20.53 -44.80
CA ASN A 137 -18.40 -21.36 -44.79
C ASN A 137 -17.15 -20.57 -44.34
N SER A 138 -17.35 -19.43 -43.68
CA SER A 138 -16.21 -18.61 -43.18
C SER A 138 -15.45 -19.32 -42.07
N PHE A 139 -14.15 -19.55 -42.29
CA PHE A 139 -13.25 -20.06 -41.29
C PHE A 139 -13.25 -19.19 -40.00
N ASP A 140 -13.15 -17.87 -40.17
CA ASP A 140 -13.08 -16.93 -39.01
C ASP A 140 -14.43 -16.84 -38.30
N ALA A 141 -15.55 -16.87 -39.01
CA ALA A 141 -16.88 -16.83 -38.38
C ALA A 141 -17.09 -18.04 -37.46
N HIS A 142 -16.81 -19.26 -37.95
CA HIS A 142 -16.91 -20.47 -37.13
C HIS A 142 -15.96 -20.47 -35.96
N ARG A 143 -14.69 -20.04 -36.17
CA ARG A 143 -13.70 -19.89 -35.10
C ARG A 143 -14.20 -18.93 -34.00
N LEU A 144 -14.66 -17.74 -34.36
CA LEU A 144 -15.13 -16.74 -33.43
C LEU A 144 -16.44 -17.13 -32.70
N ILE A 145 -17.34 -17.86 -33.36
CA ILE A 145 -18.52 -18.44 -32.70
C ILE A 145 -18.05 -19.49 -31.67
N GLY A 146 -17.07 -20.29 -32.04
CA GLY A 146 -16.42 -21.23 -31.10
C GLY A 146 -15.83 -20.53 -29.88
N ASP A 147 -15.05 -19.46 -30.09
CA ASP A 147 -14.42 -18.67 -29.03
C ASP A 147 -15.48 -18.01 -28.10
N LEU A 148 -16.56 -17.45 -28.67
CA LEU A 148 -17.69 -16.88 -27.94
C LEU A 148 -18.34 -17.92 -27.02
N ASN A 149 -18.67 -19.10 -27.58
CA ASN A 149 -19.35 -20.13 -26.81
C ASN A 149 -18.43 -20.77 -25.77
N TYR A 150 -17.12 -20.93 -26.04
CA TYR A 150 -16.16 -21.37 -25.05
C TYR A 150 -16.03 -20.39 -23.89
N SER A 151 -16.00 -19.09 -24.18
CA SER A 151 -16.01 -18.02 -23.15
C SER A 151 -17.28 -18.07 -22.29
N ARG A 152 -18.45 -18.22 -22.93
CA ARG A 152 -19.74 -18.38 -22.24
C ARG A 152 -19.79 -19.63 -21.35
N ALA A 153 -19.27 -20.75 -21.84
CA ALA A 153 -19.15 -21.99 -21.06
C ALA A 153 -18.29 -21.75 -19.80
N THR A 154 -17.16 -21.07 -19.96
CA THR A 154 -16.25 -20.76 -18.84
C THR A 154 -16.93 -19.91 -17.77
N VAL A 155 -17.69 -18.88 -18.18
CA VAL A 155 -18.46 -18.03 -17.26
C VAL A 155 -19.58 -18.83 -16.58
N ALA A 156 -20.32 -19.63 -17.32
CA ALA A 156 -21.39 -20.45 -16.78
C ALA A 156 -20.89 -21.45 -15.73
N TYR A 157 -19.76 -22.12 -15.96
CA TYR A 157 -19.15 -23.01 -14.97
C TYR A 157 -18.65 -22.26 -13.71
N LYS A 158 -18.08 -21.08 -13.88
CA LYS A 158 -17.66 -20.24 -12.75
C LYS A 158 -18.87 -19.82 -11.89
N GLU A 159 -20.01 -19.57 -12.51
CA GLU A 159 -21.27 -19.22 -11.84
C GLU A 159 -22.10 -20.44 -11.42
N LYS A 160 -21.54 -21.66 -11.52
CA LYS A 160 -22.18 -22.94 -11.18
C LYS A 160 -23.43 -23.27 -12.01
N ARG A 161 -23.59 -22.66 -13.19
CA ARG A 161 -24.66 -22.95 -14.17
C ARG A 161 -24.19 -24.06 -15.12
N ASN A 162 -23.99 -25.28 -14.58
CA ASN A 162 -23.31 -26.38 -15.26
C ASN A 162 -24.02 -26.85 -16.55
N GLU A 163 -25.34 -26.96 -16.53
CA GLU A 163 -26.12 -27.41 -17.72
C GLU A 163 -25.94 -26.43 -18.88
N GLU A 164 -26.08 -25.14 -18.60
CA GLU A 164 -25.89 -24.09 -19.61
C GLU A 164 -24.45 -24.09 -20.13
N GLY A 165 -23.45 -24.26 -19.22
CA GLY A 165 -22.04 -24.42 -19.58
C GLY A 165 -21.78 -25.58 -20.53
N GLN A 166 -22.45 -26.73 -20.33
CA GLN A 166 -22.35 -27.89 -21.23
C GLN A 166 -22.91 -27.60 -22.63
N VAL A 167 -24.05 -26.89 -22.72
CA VAL A 167 -24.63 -26.51 -24.00
C VAL A 167 -23.67 -25.60 -24.79
N PHE A 168 -23.15 -24.57 -24.14
CA PHE A 168 -22.19 -23.67 -24.79
C PHE A 168 -20.90 -24.40 -25.20
N LEU A 169 -20.39 -25.28 -24.35
CA LEU A 169 -19.18 -26.05 -24.67
C LEU A 169 -19.39 -26.98 -25.85
N LYS A 170 -20.54 -27.63 -25.94
CA LYS A 170 -20.90 -28.47 -27.08
C LYS A 170 -20.90 -27.65 -28.36
N THR A 171 -21.58 -26.50 -28.37
CA THR A 171 -21.62 -25.59 -29.51
C THR A 171 -20.23 -25.13 -29.93
N ALA A 172 -19.38 -24.77 -28.94
CA ALA A 172 -17.98 -24.37 -29.22
C ALA A 172 -17.20 -25.46 -29.96
N ILE A 173 -17.30 -26.72 -29.50
CA ILE A 173 -16.64 -27.87 -30.15
C ILE A 173 -17.17 -28.09 -31.58
N GLU A 174 -18.46 -27.98 -31.80
CA GLU A 174 -19.06 -28.14 -33.14
C GLU A 174 -18.54 -27.06 -34.10
N GLU A 175 -18.50 -25.81 -33.66
CA GLU A 175 -18.04 -24.69 -34.46
C GLU A 175 -16.55 -24.74 -34.76
N TYR A 176 -15.71 -25.10 -33.77
CA TYR A 176 -14.28 -25.33 -34.02
C TYR A 176 -14.04 -26.48 -35.00
N LYS A 177 -14.82 -27.58 -34.95
CA LYS A 177 -14.72 -28.66 -35.92
C LYS A 177 -15.09 -28.20 -37.35
N LYS A 178 -16.09 -27.34 -37.50
CA LYS A 178 -16.42 -26.73 -38.80
C LYS A 178 -15.28 -25.87 -39.30
N SER A 179 -14.73 -24.99 -38.43
CA SER A 179 -13.57 -24.16 -38.77
C SER A 179 -12.36 -25.02 -39.18
N ASP A 180 -12.05 -26.09 -38.43
CA ASP A 180 -10.96 -27.03 -38.76
C ASP A 180 -11.22 -27.76 -40.09
N SER A 181 -12.47 -28.09 -40.43
CA SER A 181 -12.78 -28.72 -41.71
C SER A 181 -12.60 -27.79 -42.92
N ILE A 182 -12.75 -26.47 -42.74
CA ILE A 182 -12.51 -25.46 -43.77
C ILE A 182 -11.00 -25.25 -43.98
N LYS A 183 -10.24 -25.20 -42.88
CA LYS A 183 -8.78 -25.05 -42.95
C LYS A 183 -8.11 -26.07 -42.01
N PRO A 184 -7.95 -27.32 -42.52
CA PRO A 184 -7.46 -28.41 -41.69
C PRO A 184 -6.07 -28.15 -41.13
N GLY A 185 -5.93 -28.38 -39.82
CA GLY A 185 -4.68 -28.26 -39.13
C GLY A 185 -4.22 -26.83 -38.84
N ASP A 186 -5.12 -25.85 -38.95
CA ASP A 186 -4.81 -24.52 -38.43
C ASP A 186 -4.41 -24.61 -36.96
N GLN A 187 -3.27 -24.03 -36.64
CA GLN A 187 -2.64 -24.17 -35.33
C GLN A 187 -3.52 -23.57 -34.22
N GLY A 188 -4.11 -22.40 -34.45
CA GLY A 188 -4.97 -21.70 -33.50
C GLY A 188 -6.24 -22.49 -33.20
N VAL A 189 -6.97 -22.91 -34.25
CA VAL A 189 -8.19 -23.67 -34.13
C VAL A 189 -7.94 -25.04 -33.49
N SER A 190 -6.86 -25.75 -33.90
CA SER A 190 -6.50 -27.04 -33.30
C SER A 190 -6.26 -26.91 -31.79
N MET A 191 -5.60 -25.83 -31.33
CA MET A 191 -5.37 -25.57 -29.91
C MET A 191 -6.66 -25.27 -29.16
N GLN A 192 -7.56 -24.45 -29.72
CA GLN A 192 -8.83 -24.11 -29.08
C GLN A 192 -9.78 -25.31 -29.03
N LEU A 193 -9.85 -26.09 -30.11
CA LEU A 193 -10.63 -27.33 -30.14
C LEU A 193 -10.12 -28.33 -29.09
N ALA A 194 -8.80 -28.46 -28.96
CA ALA A 194 -8.19 -29.35 -27.97
C ALA A 194 -8.54 -28.92 -26.54
N ARG A 195 -8.49 -27.61 -26.24
CA ARG A 195 -8.93 -27.06 -24.94
C ARG A 195 -10.40 -27.34 -24.65
N ALA A 196 -11.27 -27.15 -25.66
CA ALA A 196 -12.70 -27.41 -25.52
C ALA A 196 -12.99 -28.91 -25.31
N LEU A 197 -12.29 -29.81 -26.00
CA LEU A 197 -12.39 -31.26 -25.78
C LEU A 197 -11.92 -31.65 -24.37
N ALA A 198 -10.79 -31.11 -23.92
CA ALA A 198 -10.29 -31.36 -22.56
C ALA A 198 -11.30 -30.88 -21.50
N ALA A 199 -11.91 -29.70 -21.69
CA ALA A 199 -12.94 -29.19 -20.82
C ALA A 199 -14.22 -30.06 -20.79
N LYS A 200 -14.52 -30.74 -21.92
CA LYS A 200 -15.61 -31.71 -22.02
C LYS A 200 -15.28 -33.06 -21.38
N GLY A 201 -13.99 -33.33 -21.08
CA GLY A 201 -13.52 -34.64 -20.61
C GLY A 201 -13.02 -35.58 -21.70
N ASP A 202 -13.02 -35.16 -22.97
CA ASP A 202 -12.44 -35.91 -24.08
C ASP A 202 -10.91 -35.64 -24.13
N PHE A 203 -10.21 -36.25 -23.19
CA PHE A 203 -8.76 -36.07 -23.03
C PHE A 203 -7.97 -36.70 -24.16
N ALA A 204 -8.45 -37.82 -24.73
CA ALA A 204 -7.80 -38.51 -25.84
C ALA A 204 -7.84 -37.64 -27.12
N GLY A 205 -8.99 -37.07 -27.43
CA GLY A 205 -9.14 -36.13 -28.54
C GLY A 205 -8.29 -34.87 -28.37
N ALA A 206 -8.23 -34.33 -27.14
CA ALA A 206 -7.37 -33.19 -26.83
C ALA A 206 -5.88 -33.51 -26.99
N GLU A 207 -5.42 -34.63 -26.45
CA GLU A 207 -4.03 -35.11 -26.60
C GLU A 207 -3.64 -35.25 -28.06
N ALA A 208 -4.47 -35.90 -28.86
CA ALA A 208 -4.20 -36.11 -30.28
C ALA A 208 -4.00 -34.79 -31.04
N LEU A 209 -4.84 -33.76 -30.76
CA LEU A 209 -4.69 -32.45 -31.38
C LEU A 209 -3.43 -31.72 -30.91
N TYR A 210 -3.14 -31.68 -29.61
CA TYR A 210 -1.94 -31.05 -29.11
C TYR A 210 -0.66 -31.71 -29.67
N ARG A 211 -0.61 -33.05 -29.73
CA ARG A 211 0.47 -33.77 -30.36
C ARG A 211 0.55 -33.52 -31.87
N GLY A 212 -0.59 -33.38 -32.54
CA GLY A 212 -0.66 -32.99 -33.94
C GLY A 212 -0.05 -31.61 -34.18
N VAL A 213 -0.33 -30.64 -33.31
CA VAL A 213 0.26 -29.29 -33.40
C VAL A 213 1.77 -29.34 -33.13
N SER A 214 2.25 -29.98 -32.05
CA SER A 214 3.67 -30.05 -31.71
C SER A 214 4.45 -30.92 -32.70
N GLY A 215 3.80 -31.87 -33.41
CA GLY A 215 4.39 -32.66 -34.44
C GLY A 215 4.64 -31.88 -35.73
N ARG A 216 3.72 -31.00 -36.12
CA ARG A 216 3.87 -30.11 -37.29
C ARG A 216 4.84 -28.95 -37.03
N ASP A 217 4.76 -28.37 -35.86
CA ASP A 217 5.68 -27.30 -35.43
C ASP A 217 6.30 -27.65 -34.08
N LYS A 218 7.48 -28.24 -34.14
CA LYS A 218 8.25 -28.63 -32.95
C LYS A 218 8.68 -27.43 -32.07
N THR A 219 8.65 -26.23 -32.63
CA THR A 219 9.03 -25.00 -31.91
C THR A 219 7.83 -24.33 -31.19
N TYR A 220 6.61 -24.80 -31.43
CA TYR A 220 5.43 -24.21 -30.82
C TYR A 220 5.25 -24.63 -29.35
N GLN A 221 5.78 -23.83 -28.48
CA GLN A 221 5.90 -24.09 -27.04
C GLN A 221 4.55 -24.30 -26.33
N PHE A 222 3.48 -23.64 -26.79
CA PHE A 222 2.18 -23.73 -26.14
C PHE A 222 1.58 -25.13 -26.18
N ALA A 223 1.81 -25.88 -27.26
CA ALA A 223 1.32 -27.25 -27.35
C ALA A 223 1.91 -28.16 -26.27
N TYR A 224 3.21 -28.04 -26.00
CA TYR A 224 3.88 -28.80 -24.93
C TYR A 224 3.37 -28.39 -23.54
N THR A 225 3.14 -27.11 -23.33
CA THR A 225 2.63 -26.62 -22.05
C THR A 225 1.22 -27.14 -21.78
N GLU A 226 0.34 -27.18 -22.79
CA GLU A 226 -1.01 -27.72 -22.66
C GLU A 226 -1.02 -29.24 -22.49
N LEU A 227 -0.15 -29.98 -23.20
CA LEU A 227 0.06 -31.40 -22.98
C LEU A 227 0.51 -31.70 -21.54
N TYR A 228 1.48 -30.93 -21.04
CA TYR A 228 1.95 -31.07 -19.67
C TYR A 228 0.79 -30.88 -18.67
N ARG A 229 -0.02 -29.84 -18.84
CA ARG A 229 -1.20 -29.58 -17.99
C ARG A 229 -2.22 -30.72 -18.07
N LEU A 230 -2.48 -31.22 -19.28
CA LEU A 230 -3.39 -32.31 -19.53
C LEU A 230 -2.96 -33.58 -18.79
N PHE A 231 -1.67 -33.93 -18.87
CA PHE A 231 -1.14 -35.09 -18.18
C PHE A 231 -1.11 -34.95 -16.67
N LEU A 232 -0.81 -33.75 -16.15
CA LEU A 232 -0.93 -33.49 -14.71
C LEU A 232 -2.36 -33.68 -14.22
N PHE A 233 -3.34 -33.16 -14.96
CA PHE A 233 -4.76 -33.32 -14.62
C PHE A 233 -5.18 -34.80 -14.59
N GLN A 234 -4.67 -35.60 -15.52
CA GLN A 234 -4.91 -37.03 -15.58
C GLN A 234 -4.03 -37.86 -14.64
N GLN A 235 -3.15 -37.24 -13.84
CA GLN A 235 -2.16 -37.88 -12.98
C GLN A 235 -1.17 -38.80 -13.76
N ARG A 236 -0.98 -38.54 -15.05
CA ARG A 236 -0.04 -39.22 -15.92
C ARG A 236 1.34 -38.57 -15.80
N PHE A 237 1.96 -38.69 -14.64
CA PHE A 237 3.18 -37.96 -14.27
C PHE A 237 4.39 -38.32 -15.16
N GLY A 238 4.51 -39.58 -15.59
CA GLY A 238 5.57 -40.00 -16.49
C GLY A 238 5.45 -39.34 -17.89
N ASP A 239 4.25 -39.29 -18.44
CA ASP A 239 3.98 -38.58 -19.69
C ASP A 239 4.21 -37.07 -19.59
N ALA A 240 3.85 -36.49 -18.44
CA ALA A 240 4.09 -35.08 -18.14
C ALA A 240 5.61 -34.77 -18.11
N GLU A 241 6.41 -35.63 -17.47
CA GLU A 241 7.87 -35.53 -17.49
C GLU A 241 8.43 -35.64 -18.93
N GLN A 242 8.00 -36.64 -19.66
CA GLN A 242 8.49 -36.89 -21.02
C GLN A 242 8.20 -35.74 -21.99
N VAL A 243 7.02 -35.12 -21.85
CA VAL A 243 6.65 -33.98 -22.69
C VAL A 243 7.51 -32.76 -22.42
N LEU A 244 7.89 -32.47 -21.15
CA LEU A 244 8.78 -31.36 -20.83
C LEU A 244 10.21 -31.59 -21.33
N ARG A 245 10.72 -32.84 -21.27
CA ARG A 245 12.01 -33.19 -21.84
C ARG A 245 12.02 -32.99 -23.35
N THR A 246 11.00 -33.53 -24.04
CA THR A 246 10.83 -33.35 -25.49
C THR A 246 10.69 -31.88 -25.87
N ALA A 247 9.99 -31.09 -25.06
CA ALA A 247 9.84 -29.65 -25.28
C ALA A 247 11.19 -28.92 -25.21
N PHE A 248 12.05 -29.27 -24.25
CA PHE A 248 13.37 -28.68 -24.13
C PHE A 248 14.29 -29.15 -25.28
N ASP A 249 14.29 -30.45 -25.62
CA ASP A 249 15.08 -30.99 -26.73
C ASP A 249 14.77 -30.28 -28.06
N ASN A 250 13.47 -29.98 -28.31
CA ASN A 250 13.05 -29.26 -29.50
C ASN A 250 13.25 -27.72 -29.38
N ASN A 251 13.42 -27.21 -28.18
CA ASN A 251 13.57 -25.78 -27.88
C ASN A 251 14.70 -25.51 -26.86
N PRO A 252 15.97 -25.81 -27.20
CA PRO A 252 17.09 -25.86 -26.24
C PRO A 252 17.47 -24.50 -25.64
N LYS A 253 16.92 -23.39 -26.17
CA LYS A 253 17.08 -22.05 -25.61
C LYS A 253 15.95 -21.66 -24.68
N GLN A 254 14.95 -22.51 -24.50
CA GLN A 254 13.75 -22.21 -23.67
C GLN A 254 13.89 -22.92 -22.31
N PHE A 255 14.71 -22.33 -21.43
CA PHE A 255 15.03 -22.85 -20.09
C PHE A 255 13.85 -22.93 -19.13
N ASN A 256 12.73 -22.28 -19.48
CA ASN A 256 11.49 -22.41 -18.73
C ASN A 256 10.96 -23.85 -18.69
N PHE A 257 11.22 -24.67 -19.70
CA PHE A 257 10.86 -26.10 -19.69
C PHE A 257 11.65 -26.89 -18.65
N LEU A 258 12.93 -26.59 -18.47
CA LEU A 258 13.71 -27.17 -17.38
C LEU A 258 13.24 -26.68 -16.00
N THR A 259 12.84 -25.41 -15.89
CA THR A 259 12.27 -24.88 -14.66
C THR A 259 10.95 -25.58 -14.31
N LEU A 260 10.07 -25.81 -15.31
CA LEU A 260 8.85 -26.59 -15.14
C LEU A 260 9.14 -28.05 -14.76
N LEU A 261 10.15 -28.65 -15.34
CA LEU A 261 10.57 -30.00 -15.03
C LEU A 261 11.12 -30.11 -13.60
N ALA A 262 11.91 -29.13 -13.15
CA ALA A 262 12.35 -29.05 -11.76
C ALA A 262 11.16 -28.90 -10.80
N MET A 263 10.15 -28.08 -11.17
CA MET A 263 8.90 -27.94 -10.39
C MET A 263 8.12 -29.26 -10.34
N HIS A 264 8.04 -29.97 -11.47
CA HIS A 264 7.42 -31.28 -11.54
C HIS A 264 8.07 -32.26 -10.56
N TYR A 265 9.39 -32.37 -10.55
CA TYR A 265 10.12 -33.23 -9.61
C TYR A 265 9.95 -32.79 -8.16
N TYR A 266 9.95 -31.48 -7.89
CA TYR A 266 9.67 -30.96 -6.55
C TYR A 266 8.29 -31.39 -6.05
N SER A 267 7.25 -31.27 -6.90
CA SER A 267 5.88 -31.69 -6.54
C SER A 267 5.75 -33.20 -6.31
N MET A 268 6.61 -34.01 -6.94
CA MET A 268 6.68 -35.46 -6.77
C MET A 268 7.64 -35.87 -5.66
N GLN A 269 8.25 -34.94 -4.91
CA GLN A 269 9.25 -35.17 -3.86
C GLN A 269 10.52 -35.89 -4.39
N ARG A 270 10.77 -35.81 -5.67
CA ARG A 270 11.94 -36.40 -6.36
C ARG A 270 13.10 -35.37 -6.34
N ARG A 271 13.74 -35.26 -5.18
CA ARG A 271 14.71 -34.19 -4.91
C ARG A 271 15.98 -34.29 -5.77
N ASP A 272 16.51 -35.50 -5.96
CA ASP A 272 17.78 -35.68 -6.69
C ASP A 272 17.62 -35.31 -8.16
N GLU A 273 16.52 -35.69 -8.78
CA GLU A 273 16.23 -35.33 -10.17
C GLU A 273 15.96 -33.84 -10.32
N MET A 274 15.27 -33.24 -9.35
CA MET A 274 15.09 -31.79 -9.30
C MET A 274 16.45 -31.05 -9.29
N VAL A 275 17.37 -31.46 -8.40
CA VAL A 275 18.73 -30.90 -8.32
C VAL A 275 19.51 -31.14 -9.61
N GLY A 276 19.36 -32.31 -10.22
CA GLY A 276 19.97 -32.65 -11.51
C GLY A 276 19.55 -31.70 -12.63
N VAL A 277 18.24 -31.41 -12.74
CA VAL A 277 17.70 -30.45 -13.73
C VAL A 277 18.14 -29.00 -13.43
N LEU A 278 18.15 -28.59 -12.16
CA LEU A 278 18.65 -27.26 -11.78
C LEU A 278 20.15 -27.12 -12.10
N SER A 279 20.93 -28.18 -11.90
CA SER A 279 22.35 -28.22 -12.33
C SER A 279 22.50 -28.14 -13.83
N GLN A 280 21.59 -28.79 -14.59
CA GLN A 280 21.56 -28.68 -16.06
C GLN A 280 21.32 -27.22 -16.50
N ILE A 281 20.41 -26.46 -15.84
CA ILE A 281 20.23 -25.03 -16.13
C ILE A 281 21.55 -24.26 -15.92
N LYS A 282 22.27 -24.53 -14.83
CA LYS A 282 23.56 -23.88 -14.54
C LYS A 282 24.66 -24.24 -15.53
N SER A 283 24.65 -25.45 -16.07
CA SER A 283 25.65 -25.86 -17.09
C SER A 283 25.54 -25.02 -18.38
N HIS A 284 24.39 -24.44 -18.65
CA HIS A 284 24.14 -23.54 -19.78
C HIS A 284 24.40 -22.07 -19.49
N ALA A 285 25.06 -21.71 -18.38
CA ALA A 285 25.28 -20.34 -18.00
C ALA A 285 26.02 -19.47 -19.02
N LYS A 286 26.77 -20.10 -19.98
CA LYS A 286 27.40 -19.38 -21.10
C LYS A 286 26.38 -18.84 -22.10
N ASP A 287 25.32 -19.58 -22.36
CA ASP A 287 24.27 -19.27 -23.34
C ASP A 287 23.02 -18.70 -22.68
N PHE A 288 22.89 -18.89 -21.38
CA PHE A 288 21.79 -18.42 -20.54
C PHE A 288 22.34 -17.65 -19.34
N ASP A 289 22.53 -16.38 -19.52
CA ASP A 289 23.13 -15.47 -18.54
C ASP A 289 22.30 -15.27 -17.25
N GLN A 290 21.06 -15.78 -17.24
CA GLN A 290 20.15 -15.78 -16.07
C GLN A 290 20.18 -17.11 -15.30
N ALA A 291 21.04 -18.06 -15.62
CA ALA A 291 21.01 -19.42 -15.11
C ALA A 291 21.00 -19.46 -13.56
N TYR A 292 21.96 -18.81 -12.91
CA TYR A 292 22.05 -18.79 -11.44
C TYR A 292 20.89 -18.00 -10.78
N LEU A 293 20.42 -16.93 -11.42
CA LEU A 293 19.22 -16.21 -10.94
C LEU A 293 17.99 -17.13 -11.00
N THR A 294 17.81 -17.83 -12.12
CA THR A 294 16.67 -18.75 -12.33
C THR A 294 16.66 -19.86 -11.28
N VAL A 295 17.82 -20.44 -10.97
CA VAL A 295 17.92 -21.50 -9.97
C VAL A 295 17.72 -20.95 -8.55
N GLY A 296 18.31 -19.80 -8.24
CA GLY A 296 18.10 -19.13 -6.94
C GLY A 296 16.64 -18.71 -6.74
N ASP A 297 16.01 -18.13 -7.77
CA ASP A 297 14.59 -17.73 -7.74
C ASP A 297 13.67 -18.97 -7.64
N PHE A 298 14.06 -20.13 -8.18
CA PHE A 298 13.36 -21.39 -7.99
C PHE A 298 13.33 -21.78 -6.51
N TYR A 299 14.48 -21.85 -5.85
CA TYR A 299 14.56 -22.19 -4.43
C TYR A 299 13.81 -21.18 -3.55
N LEU A 300 13.93 -19.88 -3.87
CA LEU A 300 13.19 -18.83 -3.15
C LEU A 300 11.67 -19.01 -3.25
N ARG A 301 11.17 -19.41 -4.42
CA ARG A 301 9.76 -19.71 -4.66
C ARG A 301 9.29 -20.93 -3.85
N MET A 302 10.16 -21.90 -3.69
CA MET A 302 9.87 -23.09 -2.87
C MET A 302 10.03 -22.87 -1.38
N GLY A 303 10.38 -21.66 -0.94
CA GLY A 303 10.58 -21.32 0.47
C GLY A 303 11.94 -21.71 1.02
N ASP A 304 12.83 -22.28 0.21
CA ASP A 304 14.20 -22.65 0.60
C ASP A 304 15.14 -21.45 0.40
N GLY A 305 15.10 -20.53 1.35
CA GLY A 305 15.92 -19.32 1.30
C GLY A 305 17.42 -19.59 1.39
N ASP A 306 17.83 -20.61 2.13
CA ASP A 306 19.26 -20.91 2.31
C ASP A 306 19.87 -21.46 1.02
N SER A 307 19.19 -22.37 0.32
CA SER A 307 19.58 -22.82 -1.01
C SER A 307 19.56 -21.68 -2.03
N ALA A 308 18.57 -20.78 -1.97
CA ALA A 308 18.53 -19.61 -2.84
C ALA A 308 19.77 -18.70 -2.63
N ILE A 309 20.13 -18.39 -1.38
CA ILE A 309 21.34 -17.62 -1.06
C ILE A 309 22.60 -18.29 -1.58
N LYS A 310 22.70 -19.62 -1.45
CA LYS A 310 23.84 -20.38 -1.96
C LYS A 310 24.00 -20.19 -3.47
N GLU A 311 22.91 -20.33 -4.23
CA GLU A 311 22.92 -20.19 -5.69
C GLU A 311 23.26 -18.75 -6.13
N TYR A 312 22.71 -17.74 -5.46
CA TYR A 312 23.06 -16.35 -5.74
C TYR A 312 24.54 -16.04 -5.43
N LYS A 313 25.10 -16.60 -4.34
CA LYS A 313 26.53 -16.46 -4.01
C LYS A 313 27.41 -17.16 -5.05
N GLU A 314 27.00 -18.33 -5.56
CA GLU A 314 27.68 -18.99 -6.67
C GLU A 314 27.64 -18.11 -7.93
N GLY A 315 26.49 -17.48 -8.23
CA GLY A 315 26.34 -16.53 -9.32
C GLY A 315 27.26 -15.32 -9.18
N ILE A 316 27.42 -14.75 -7.96
CA ILE A 316 28.37 -13.67 -7.69
C ILE A 316 29.82 -14.09 -8.05
N ALA A 317 30.21 -15.32 -7.68
CA ALA A 317 31.54 -15.82 -7.95
C ALA A 317 31.82 -16.11 -9.44
N LYS A 318 30.77 -16.31 -10.25
CA LYS A 318 30.89 -16.66 -11.66
C LYS A 318 30.65 -15.48 -12.63
N ASP A 319 29.91 -14.46 -12.20
CA ASP A 319 29.54 -13.32 -13.05
C ASP A 319 29.63 -12.00 -12.24
N ASP A 320 30.79 -11.40 -12.25
CA ASP A 320 31.08 -10.15 -11.55
C ASP A 320 30.24 -8.98 -12.10
N LYS A 321 29.85 -9.01 -13.39
CA LYS A 321 29.01 -7.97 -14.00
C LYS A 321 27.61 -7.90 -13.39
N LYS A 322 27.10 -9.01 -12.88
CA LYS A 322 25.78 -9.12 -12.24
C LYS A 322 25.85 -9.19 -10.73
N LYS A 323 27.02 -8.98 -10.13
CA LYS A 323 27.25 -9.06 -8.68
C LYS A 323 26.18 -8.30 -7.89
N SER A 324 25.92 -7.03 -8.23
CA SER A 324 24.90 -6.22 -7.56
C SER A 324 23.49 -6.82 -7.67
N THR A 325 23.14 -7.40 -8.81
CA THR A 325 21.84 -8.07 -9.00
C THR A 325 21.69 -9.27 -8.06
N TYR A 326 22.68 -10.12 -7.98
CA TYR A 326 22.68 -11.24 -7.05
C TYR A 326 22.69 -10.80 -5.59
N GLN A 327 23.49 -9.80 -5.24
CA GLN A 327 23.51 -9.23 -3.89
C GLN A 327 22.13 -8.69 -3.48
N LYS A 328 21.41 -8.00 -4.37
CA LYS A 328 20.03 -7.55 -4.14
C LYS A 328 19.07 -8.72 -3.88
N ARG A 329 19.23 -9.85 -4.58
CA ARG A 329 18.45 -11.06 -4.31
C ARG A 329 18.78 -11.69 -2.97
N VAL A 330 20.05 -11.74 -2.58
CA VAL A 330 20.46 -12.20 -1.24
C VAL A 330 19.83 -11.32 -0.17
N ILE A 331 19.86 -10.01 -0.33
CA ILE A 331 19.21 -9.05 0.58
C ILE A 331 17.71 -9.35 0.70
N GLU A 332 17.01 -9.60 -0.44
CA GLU A 332 15.59 -9.94 -0.44
C GLU A 332 15.31 -11.17 0.43
N VAL A 333 16.10 -12.22 0.28
CA VAL A 333 15.95 -13.44 1.09
C VAL A 333 16.22 -13.18 2.56
N LEU A 334 17.31 -12.48 2.89
CA LEU A 334 17.66 -12.14 4.26
C LEU A 334 16.57 -11.29 4.95
N MET A 335 15.98 -10.35 4.21
CA MET A 335 14.86 -9.55 4.71
C MET A 335 13.64 -10.42 5.02
N ARG A 336 13.31 -11.41 4.17
CA ARG A 336 12.23 -12.38 4.42
C ARG A 336 12.52 -13.27 5.64
N GLN A 337 13.80 -13.60 5.87
CA GLN A 337 14.24 -14.37 7.04
C GLN A 337 14.36 -13.54 8.33
N GLY A 338 14.12 -12.22 8.27
CA GLY A 338 14.29 -11.32 9.41
C GLY A 338 15.75 -10.96 9.73
N LYS A 339 16.71 -11.40 8.91
CA LYS A 339 18.16 -11.17 9.11
C LYS A 339 18.57 -9.77 8.62
N ARG A 340 17.98 -8.74 9.21
CA ARG A 340 18.11 -7.34 8.75
C ARG A 340 19.52 -6.79 8.82
N SER A 341 20.30 -7.19 9.83
CA SER A 341 21.69 -6.73 10.00
C SER A 341 22.59 -7.23 8.86
N GLU A 342 22.47 -8.51 8.49
CA GLU A 342 23.21 -9.09 7.38
C GLU A 342 22.79 -8.45 6.03
N ALA A 343 21.50 -8.20 5.85
CA ALA A 343 20.99 -7.50 4.67
C ALA A 343 21.57 -6.08 4.56
N ALA A 344 21.65 -5.34 5.68
CA ALA A 344 22.22 -3.99 5.71
C ALA A 344 23.71 -3.97 5.39
N GLU A 345 24.47 -4.97 5.82
CA GLU A 345 25.89 -5.11 5.51
C GLU A 345 26.12 -5.31 4.02
N ILE A 346 25.39 -6.24 3.39
CA ILE A 346 25.48 -6.46 1.93
C ILE A 346 25.06 -5.20 1.17
N ASN A 347 24.00 -4.52 1.61
CA ASN A 347 23.56 -3.27 0.99
C ASN A 347 24.64 -2.17 1.08
N SER A 348 25.35 -2.10 2.21
CA SER A 348 26.48 -1.18 2.37
C SER A 348 27.62 -1.50 1.40
N GLN A 349 27.88 -2.77 1.10
CA GLN A 349 28.88 -3.18 0.11
C GLN A 349 28.48 -2.71 -1.30
N ILE A 350 27.19 -2.87 -1.70
CA ILE A 350 26.69 -2.35 -2.98
C ILE A 350 26.92 -0.83 -3.07
N LEU A 351 26.59 -0.09 -2.02
CA LEU A 351 26.72 1.36 -2.00
C LEU A 351 28.18 1.86 -2.00
N LYS A 352 29.15 1.06 -1.51
CA LYS A 352 30.58 1.36 -1.67
C LYS A 352 31.02 1.27 -3.12
N GLU A 353 30.51 0.29 -3.85
CA GLU A 353 30.87 0.06 -5.26
C GLU A 353 30.04 0.96 -6.21
N THR A 354 28.77 1.15 -5.90
CA THR A 354 27.82 1.95 -6.67
C THR A 354 27.04 2.93 -5.79
N PRO A 355 27.64 4.07 -5.41
CA PRO A 355 27.06 5.02 -4.45
C PRO A 355 25.72 5.63 -4.90
N ASN A 356 25.43 5.60 -6.21
CA ASN A 356 24.22 6.15 -6.81
C ASN A 356 23.15 5.10 -7.15
N ASP A 357 23.29 3.87 -6.67
CA ASP A 357 22.23 2.85 -6.84
C ASP A 357 21.00 3.23 -6.02
N ASN A 358 19.94 3.68 -6.70
CA ASN A 358 18.73 4.20 -6.07
C ASN A 358 17.99 3.16 -5.24
N ASP A 359 17.98 1.87 -5.64
CA ASP A 359 17.32 0.81 -4.89
C ASP A 359 18.04 0.58 -3.57
N SER A 360 19.38 0.48 -3.61
CA SER A 360 20.21 0.30 -2.41
C SER A 360 20.18 1.51 -1.47
N ARG A 361 20.12 2.73 -2.03
CA ARG A 361 19.92 3.96 -1.22
C ARG A 361 18.55 3.97 -0.54
N GLY A 362 17.50 3.63 -1.28
CA GLY A 362 16.15 3.50 -0.71
C GLY A 362 16.08 2.44 0.39
N LEU A 363 16.78 1.33 0.21
CA LEU A 363 16.86 0.28 1.22
C LEU A 363 17.70 0.70 2.45
N ALA A 364 18.82 1.41 2.24
CA ALA A 364 19.61 1.98 3.34
C ALA A 364 18.77 2.94 4.19
N ALA A 365 17.96 3.78 3.56
CA ALA A 365 17.04 4.65 4.27
C ALA A 365 15.96 3.86 5.04
N THR A 366 15.52 2.71 4.52
CA THR A 366 14.62 1.80 5.27
C THR A 366 15.30 1.27 6.52
N PHE A 367 16.58 0.88 6.45
CA PHE A 367 17.34 0.48 7.63
C PHE A 367 17.58 1.63 8.64
N MET A 368 17.71 2.88 8.14
CA MET A 368 17.75 4.06 9.02
C MET A 368 16.43 4.26 9.76
N LEU A 369 15.29 4.09 9.08
CA LEU A 369 13.96 4.14 9.72
C LEU A 369 13.82 3.08 10.82
N ASP A 370 14.26 1.86 10.56
CA ASP A 370 14.22 0.76 11.53
C ASP A 370 15.08 1.04 12.77
N LYS A 371 16.14 1.86 12.63
CA LYS A 371 17.01 2.32 13.72
C LYS A 371 16.51 3.58 14.43
N GLY A 372 15.43 4.18 13.94
CA GLY A 372 14.88 5.44 14.46
C GLY A 372 15.55 6.71 13.93
N ASP A 373 16.47 6.62 12.96
CA ASP A 373 17.14 7.76 12.32
C ASP A 373 16.23 8.42 11.25
N ILE A 374 15.03 8.84 11.67
CA ILE A 374 13.95 9.26 10.77
C ILE A 374 14.37 10.45 9.89
N ALA A 375 15.08 11.44 10.48
CA ALA A 375 15.48 12.64 9.74
C ALA A 375 16.45 12.32 8.59
N LYS A 376 17.43 11.44 8.82
CA LYS A 376 18.39 11.00 7.80
C LYS A 376 17.71 10.16 6.72
N ALA A 377 16.84 9.24 7.14
CA ALA A 377 16.06 8.42 6.22
C ALA A 377 15.20 9.27 5.28
N LEU A 378 14.53 10.29 5.83
CA LEU A 378 13.69 11.20 5.06
C LEU A 378 14.51 11.97 4.01
N ALA A 379 15.64 12.58 4.39
CA ALA A 379 16.50 13.30 3.47
C ALA A 379 17.01 12.41 2.33
N GLU A 380 17.41 11.19 2.67
CA GLU A 380 17.90 10.22 1.68
C GLU A 380 16.78 9.78 0.71
N LEU A 381 15.58 9.48 1.21
CA LEU A 381 14.44 9.08 0.38
C LEU A 381 13.94 10.21 -0.51
N GLN A 382 13.95 11.45 -0.04
CA GLN A 382 13.67 12.63 -0.88
C GLN A 382 14.66 12.73 -2.03
N ALA A 383 15.96 12.53 -1.77
CA ALA A 383 16.98 12.53 -2.81
C ALA A 383 16.82 11.36 -3.80
N VAL A 384 16.41 10.19 -3.34
CA VAL A 384 16.13 9.03 -4.21
C VAL A 384 14.92 9.30 -5.11
N VAL A 385 13.82 9.81 -4.55
CA VAL A 385 12.61 10.16 -5.32
C VAL A 385 12.89 11.26 -6.35
N ALA A 386 13.71 12.26 -6.00
CA ALA A 386 14.08 13.31 -6.95
C ALA A 386 14.87 12.78 -8.16
N ARG A 387 15.65 11.71 -8.01
CA ARG A 387 16.41 11.07 -9.10
C ARG A 387 15.62 10.05 -9.89
N ALA A 388 14.68 9.37 -9.27
CA ALA A 388 13.86 8.33 -9.87
C ALA A 388 12.38 8.53 -9.50
N PRO A 389 11.74 9.57 -10.03
CA PRO A 389 10.37 9.93 -9.67
C PRO A 389 9.32 8.91 -10.15
N GLU A 390 9.65 8.04 -11.08
CA GLU A 390 8.78 6.94 -11.54
C GLU A 390 8.95 5.63 -10.77
N ASN A 391 9.76 5.61 -9.70
CA ASN A 391 9.93 4.39 -8.92
C ASN A 391 8.90 4.30 -7.77
N PRO A 392 7.88 3.41 -7.86
CA PRO A 392 6.83 3.29 -6.85
C PRO A 392 7.34 2.85 -5.48
N VAL A 393 8.45 2.10 -5.41
CA VAL A 393 9.04 1.65 -4.15
C VAL A 393 9.65 2.81 -3.38
N SER A 394 10.29 3.74 -4.09
CA SER A 394 10.88 4.94 -3.49
C SER A 394 9.79 5.85 -2.87
N HIS A 395 8.70 6.08 -3.59
CA HIS A 395 7.54 6.81 -3.07
C HIS A 395 6.91 6.11 -1.85
N PHE A 396 6.73 4.80 -1.91
CA PHE A 396 6.23 4.02 -0.78
C PHE A 396 7.10 4.19 0.47
N ASN A 397 8.42 4.06 0.33
CA ASN A 397 9.34 4.22 1.46
C ASN A 397 9.38 5.65 1.99
N LEU A 398 9.29 6.66 1.11
CA LEU A 398 9.18 8.07 1.50
C LEU A 398 7.89 8.33 2.28
N GLY A 399 6.77 7.73 1.85
CA GLY A 399 5.51 7.78 2.57
C GLY A 399 5.63 7.18 3.99
N ARG A 400 6.34 6.05 4.14
CA ARG A 400 6.63 5.46 5.45
C ARG A 400 7.48 6.38 6.34
N ALA A 401 8.46 7.07 5.77
CA ALA A 401 9.30 8.01 6.50
C ALA A 401 8.49 9.23 7.00
N HIS A 402 7.63 9.80 6.16
CA HIS A 402 6.69 10.85 6.56
C HIS A 402 5.74 10.37 7.66
N LEU A 403 5.22 9.13 7.53
CA LEU A 403 4.35 8.53 8.54
C LEU A 403 5.06 8.41 9.90
N ALA A 404 6.32 7.98 9.90
CA ALA A 404 7.14 7.87 11.11
C ALA A 404 7.41 9.24 11.79
N ARG A 405 7.39 10.33 11.01
CA ARG A 405 7.46 11.72 11.54
C ARG A 405 6.11 12.28 11.97
N GLY A 406 5.00 11.58 11.76
CA GLY A 406 3.65 12.09 11.99
C GLY A 406 3.15 13.05 10.91
N GLU A 407 3.78 13.11 9.76
CA GLU A 407 3.45 13.96 8.61
C GLU A 407 2.43 13.25 7.72
N TRP A 408 1.18 13.14 8.20
CA TRP A 408 0.12 12.29 7.62
C TRP A 408 -0.24 12.65 6.17
N GLU A 409 -0.30 13.94 5.82
CA GLU A 409 -0.69 14.39 4.48
C GLU A 409 0.42 14.12 3.45
N GLN A 410 1.68 14.33 3.84
CA GLN A 410 2.83 13.99 3.01
C GLN A 410 2.92 12.46 2.79
N ALA A 411 2.68 11.68 3.86
CA ALA A 411 2.61 10.22 3.74
C ALA A 411 1.53 9.78 2.76
N ARG A 412 0.33 10.36 2.83
CA ARG A 412 -0.80 10.12 1.93
C ARG A 412 -0.43 10.39 0.47
N GLN A 413 0.17 11.55 0.21
CA GLN A 413 0.59 11.94 -1.14
C GLN A 413 1.58 10.94 -1.74
N GLN A 414 2.56 10.50 -0.95
CA GLN A 414 3.57 9.55 -1.41
C GLN A 414 3.00 8.15 -1.63
N PHE A 415 2.09 7.67 -0.78
CA PHE A 415 1.39 6.40 -1.02
C PHE A 415 0.49 6.47 -2.25
N ALA A 416 -0.19 7.59 -2.48
CA ALA A 416 -1.02 7.78 -3.67
C ALA A 416 -0.19 7.78 -4.97
N GLU A 417 0.99 8.42 -4.98
CA GLU A 417 1.87 8.39 -6.14
C GLU A 417 2.45 6.97 -6.38
N ALA A 418 2.81 6.24 -5.32
CA ALA A 418 3.23 4.85 -5.42
C ALA A 418 2.13 3.96 -6.05
N ILE A 419 0.87 4.15 -5.66
CA ILE A 419 -0.29 3.42 -6.21
C ILE A 419 -0.57 3.82 -7.65
N LYS A 420 -0.45 5.09 -7.99
CA LYS A 420 -0.62 5.60 -9.37
C LYS A 420 0.44 5.01 -10.32
N LEU A 421 1.70 4.96 -9.89
CA LEU A 421 2.81 4.39 -10.65
C LEU A 421 2.70 2.86 -10.79
N ARG A 422 2.18 2.19 -9.76
CA ARG A 422 1.94 0.75 -9.75
C ARG A 422 0.57 0.45 -9.14
N PRO A 423 -0.48 0.32 -9.96
CA PRO A 423 -1.85 0.10 -9.48
C PRO A 423 -2.07 -1.19 -8.67
N ASP A 424 -1.26 -2.21 -8.88
CA ASP A 424 -1.28 -3.48 -8.15
C ASP A 424 -0.33 -3.51 -6.93
N TYR A 425 0.20 -2.34 -6.48
CA TYR A 425 1.11 -2.29 -5.35
C TYR A 425 0.36 -2.44 -4.01
N VAL A 426 0.11 -3.69 -3.63
CA VAL A 426 -0.65 -4.05 -2.42
C VAL A 426 -0.09 -3.40 -1.15
N LEU A 427 1.24 -3.36 -0.95
CA LEU A 427 1.83 -2.77 0.25
C LEU A 427 1.52 -1.27 0.40
N ALA A 428 1.57 -0.51 -0.70
CA ALA A 428 1.22 0.90 -0.67
C ALA A 428 -0.27 1.11 -0.38
N ARG A 429 -1.14 0.27 -0.95
CA ARG A 429 -2.59 0.30 -0.66
C ARG A 429 -2.89 -0.08 0.78
N LEU A 430 -2.24 -1.10 1.36
CA LEU A 430 -2.38 -1.46 2.77
C LEU A 430 -1.98 -0.31 3.69
N SER A 431 -0.84 0.34 3.40
CA SER A 431 -0.39 1.49 4.18
C SER A 431 -1.34 2.69 4.06
N MET A 432 -1.90 2.94 2.87
CA MET A 432 -2.93 3.95 2.65
C MET A 432 -4.19 3.63 3.45
N ALA A 433 -4.69 2.41 3.37
CA ALA A 433 -5.90 1.99 4.07
C ALA A 433 -5.72 2.07 5.61
N GLN A 434 -4.55 1.67 6.12
CA GLN A 434 -4.23 1.82 7.56
C GLN A 434 -4.17 3.29 7.98
N LEU A 435 -3.57 4.16 7.15
CA LEU A 435 -3.55 5.61 7.37
C LEU A 435 -4.97 6.18 7.45
N GLN A 436 -5.85 5.77 6.54
CA GLN A 436 -7.26 6.18 6.51
C GLN A 436 -8.00 5.74 7.76
N VAL A 437 -7.80 4.51 8.25
CA VAL A 437 -8.37 4.06 9.54
C VAL A 437 -7.88 4.92 10.69
N ASN A 438 -6.57 5.18 10.76
CA ASN A 438 -5.98 5.98 11.85
C ASN A 438 -6.48 7.44 11.85
N ARG A 439 -6.92 7.94 10.68
CA ARG A 439 -7.49 9.29 10.52
C ARG A 439 -9.00 9.33 10.69
N GLY A 440 -9.64 8.19 10.92
CA GLY A 440 -11.10 8.10 11.02
C GLY A 440 -11.84 8.16 9.68
N GLU A 441 -11.13 8.00 8.56
CA GLU A 441 -11.66 8.02 7.19
C GLU A 441 -12.14 6.62 6.81
N PHE A 442 -13.09 6.08 7.56
CA PHE A 442 -13.47 4.67 7.51
C PHE A 442 -14.04 4.23 6.17
N GLU A 443 -14.85 5.09 5.50
CA GLU A 443 -15.40 4.79 4.17
C GLU A 443 -14.29 4.65 3.12
N ALA A 444 -13.31 5.54 3.15
CA ALA A 444 -12.16 5.47 2.25
C ALA A 444 -11.32 4.20 2.52
N ALA A 445 -11.14 3.83 3.80
CA ALA A 445 -10.43 2.62 4.19
C ALA A 445 -11.15 1.36 3.69
N LEU A 446 -12.48 1.29 3.79
CA LEU A 446 -13.29 0.19 3.26
C LEU A 446 -13.12 0.05 1.75
N LYS A 447 -13.19 1.17 1.01
CA LYS A 447 -12.97 1.19 -0.44
C LYS A 447 -11.57 0.69 -0.81
N THR A 448 -10.55 1.24 -0.15
CA THR A 448 -9.16 0.84 -0.43
C THR A 448 -8.92 -0.65 -0.10
N SER A 449 -9.53 -1.16 0.98
CA SER A 449 -9.46 -2.58 1.33
C SER A 449 -10.17 -3.47 0.29
N ALA A 450 -11.33 -3.04 -0.23
CA ALA A 450 -12.03 -3.74 -1.31
C ALA A 450 -11.18 -3.79 -2.59
N ASP A 451 -10.50 -2.69 -2.94
CA ASP A 451 -9.57 -2.66 -4.08
C ASP A 451 -8.42 -3.67 -3.92
N ILE A 452 -7.89 -3.84 -2.70
CA ILE A 452 -6.87 -4.86 -2.41
C ILE A 452 -7.46 -6.26 -2.58
N LEU A 453 -8.66 -6.51 -2.06
CA LEU A 453 -9.32 -7.81 -2.13
C LEU A 453 -9.73 -8.21 -3.56
N ASN A 454 -9.94 -7.24 -4.44
CA ASN A 454 -10.11 -7.49 -5.88
C ASN A 454 -8.82 -7.97 -6.55
N LEU A 455 -7.65 -7.51 -6.07
CA LEU A 455 -6.33 -7.96 -6.55
C LEU A 455 -5.93 -9.31 -5.91
N ASP A 456 -6.21 -9.48 -4.63
CA ASP A 456 -5.87 -10.63 -3.81
C ASP A 456 -7.02 -10.91 -2.83
N SER A 457 -7.96 -11.75 -3.21
CA SER A 457 -9.16 -12.07 -2.43
C SER A 457 -8.86 -12.75 -1.08
N GLY A 458 -7.67 -13.34 -0.95
CA GLY A 458 -7.17 -14.01 0.24
C GLY A 458 -6.41 -13.10 1.21
N ASN A 459 -6.28 -11.80 0.93
CA ASN A 459 -5.43 -10.90 1.71
C ASN A 459 -5.98 -10.67 3.12
N VAL A 460 -5.37 -11.34 4.09
CA VAL A 460 -5.76 -11.26 5.51
C VAL A 460 -5.62 -9.85 6.06
N ASN A 461 -4.53 -9.13 5.70
CA ASN A 461 -4.31 -7.77 6.21
C ASN A 461 -5.38 -6.79 5.73
N ALA A 462 -5.80 -6.89 4.46
CA ALA A 462 -6.89 -6.08 3.93
C ALA A 462 -8.20 -6.33 4.70
N ARG A 463 -8.51 -7.58 5.01
CA ARG A 463 -9.68 -7.94 5.82
C ARG A 463 -9.59 -7.44 7.26
N LEU A 464 -8.41 -7.45 7.87
CA LEU A 464 -8.21 -6.90 9.21
C LEU A 464 -8.39 -5.37 9.24
N ILE A 465 -7.92 -4.67 8.20
CA ILE A 465 -8.17 -3.23 8.03
C ILE A 465 -9.66 -2.95 7.79
N GLU A 466 -10.32 -3.75 6.96
CA GLU A 466 -11.79 -3.68 6.76
C GLU A 466 -12.53 -3.83 8.10
N SER A 467 -12.15 -4.83 8.93
CA SER A 467 -12.68 -5.00 10.28
C SER A 467 -12.48 -3.75 11.14
N ALA A 468 -11.27 -3.18 11.14
CA ALA A 468 -10.96 -1.98 11.92
C ALA A 468 -11.78 -0.76 11.46
N ALA A 469 -12.00 -0.60 10.15
CA ALA A 469 -12.83 0.46 9.59
C ALA A 469 -14.32 0.28 9.97
N LEU A 470 -14.85 -0.94 9.90
CA LEU A 470 -16.20 -1.27 10.35
C LEU A 470 -16.40 -0.97 11.84
N MET A 471 -15.39 -1.28 12.67
CA MET A 471 -15.41 -0.93 14.09
C MET A 471 -15.45 0.57 14.31
N GLY A 472 -14.67 1.34 13.57
CA GLY A 472 -14.68 2.81 13.62
C GLY A 472 -16.06 3.40 13.26
N GLN A 473 -16.80 2.74 12.39
CA GLN A 473 -18.20 3.04 12.08
C GLN A 473 -19.22 2.48 13.09
N LYS A 474 -18.76 1.82 14.16
CA LYS A 474 -19.59 1.10 15.13
C LYS A 474 -20.40 -0.08 14.56
N ARG A 475 -20.02 -0.58 13.39
CA ARG A 475 -20.61 -1.74 12.71
C ARG A 475 -19.98 -3.04 13.22
N PHE A 476 -20.01 -3.23 14.53
CA PHE A 476 -19.36 -4.36 15.21
C PHE A 476 -19.90 -5.73 14.75
N GLY A 477 -21.20 -5.80 14.45
CA GLY A 477 -21.83 -7.03 13.96
C GLY A 477 -21.24 -7.50 12.65
N ASP A 478 -21.09 -6.61 11.68
CA ASP A 478 -20.54 -6.91 10.35
C ASP A 478 -19.08 -7.35 10.46
N SER A 479 -18.30 -6.62 11.25
CA SER A 479 -16.90 -6.96 11.53
C SER A 479 -16.79 -8.39 12.12
N ARG A 480 -17.63 -8.73 13.10
CA ARG A 480 -17.61 -10.05 13.73
C ARG A 480 -17.97 -11.16 12.76
N VAL A 481 -19.05 -11.01 11.98
CA VAL A 481 -19.47 -12.02 10.99
C VAL A 481 -18.34 -12.31 9.99
N MET A 482 -17.64 -11.28 9.54
CA MET A 482 -16.50 -11.44 8.63
C MET A 482 -15.33 -12.18 9.31
N LEU A 483 -14.95 -11.81 10.53
CA LEU A 483 -13.87 -12.46 11.27
C LEU A 483 -14.21 -13.93 11.60
N ASP A 484 -15.46 -14.22 11.96
CA ASP A 484 -15.94 -15.60 12.20
C ASP A 484 -15.84 -16.44 10.91
N ALA A 485 -16.18 -15.86 9.75
CA ALA A 485 -16.02 -16.52 8.45
C ALA A 485 -14.54 -16.81 8.12
N MET A 486 -13.64 -15.88 8.42
CA MET A 486 -12.19 -16.09 8.25
C MET A 486 -11.68 -17.23 9.16
N LEU A 487 -12.15 -17.30 10.41
CA LEU A 487 -11.75 -18.36 11.35
C LEU A 487 -12.34 -19.73 10.98
N LYS A 488 -13.46 -19.80 10.28
CA LYS A 488 -13.95 -21.07 9.71
C LYS A 488 -13.01 -21.61 8.64
N SER A 489 -12.40 -20.74 7.85
CA SER A 489 -11.43 -21.13 6.81
C SER A 489 -10.03 -21.37 7.36
N ASN A 490 -9.61 -20.62 8.37
CA ASN A 490 -8.32 -20.78 9.05
C ASN A 490 -8.46 -20.54 10.56
N PRO A 491 -8.79 -21.60 11.34
CA PRO A 491 -8.99 -21.52 12.79
C PRO A 491 -7.75 -21.12 13.60
N GLY A 492 -6.56 -21.27 13.00
CA GLY A 492 -5.26 -21.04 13.61
C GLY A 492 -4.65 -19.66 13.32
N SER A 493 -5.44 -18.66 12.94
CA SER A 493 -4.91 -17.32 12.69
C SER A 493 -4.88 -16.47 13.97
N PRO A 494 -3.70 -16.19 14.55
CA PRO A 494 -3.61 -15.42 15.79
C PRO A 494 -4.04 -13.96 15.61
N ASP A 495 -3.80 -13.35 14.45
CA ASP A 495 -4.19 -11.96 14.18
C ASP A 495 -5.70 -11.80 14.02
N VAL A 496 -6.37 -12.75 13.38
CA VAL A 496 -7.84 -12.75 13.25
C VAL A 496 -8.50 -12.97 14.62
N LEU A 497 -7.98 -13.90 15.44
CA LEU A 497 -8.44 -14.10 16.81
C LEU A 497 -8.24 -12.86 17.67
N PHE A 498 -7.08 -12.21 17.56
CA PHE A 498 -6.84 -10.94 18.25
C PHE A 498 -7.87 -9.87 17.86
N GLN A 499 -8.11 -9.69 16.56
CA GLN A 499 -9.08 -8.70 16.07
C GLN A 499 -10.51 -9.04 16.54
N LEU A 500 -10.89 -10.32 16.56
CA LEU A 500 -12.17 -10.77 17.12
C LEU A 500 -12.29 -10.43 18.62
N GLY A 501 -11.20 -10.60 19.37
CA GLY A 501 -11.13 -10.18 20.77
C GLY A 501 -11.38 -8.69 20.93
N VAL A 502 -10.77 -7.85 20.07
CA VAL A 502 -10.96 -6.38 20.08
C VAL A 502 -12.42 -6.01 19.78
N VAL A 503 -13.05 -6.66 18.79
CA VAL A 503 -14.48 -6.44 18.46
C VAL A 503 -15.37 -6.82 19.62
N ASN A 504 -15.14 -7.97 20.26
CA ASN A 504 -15.92 -8.41 21.41
C ASN A 504 -15.74 -7.48 22.63
N LEU A 505 -14.51 -7.02 22.88
CA LEU A 505 -14.22 -6.07 23.96
C LEU A 505 -14.95 -4.73 23.75
N ALA A 506 -14.97 -4.22 22.53
CA ALA A 506 -15.69 -3.01 22.18
C ALA A 506 -17.22 -3.10 22.38
N GLN A 507 -17.75 -4.34 22.37
CA GLN A 507 -19.16 -4.64 22.66
C GLN A 507 -19.41 -5.03 24.13
N ASN A 508 -18.42 -4.91 25.01
CA ASN A 508 -18.45 -5.37 26.43
C ASN A 508 -18.72 -6.89 26.58
N ARG A 509 -18.40 -7.69 25.54
CA ARG A 509 -18.51 -9.16 25.57
C ARG A 509 -17.21 -9.71 26.15
N PHE A 510 -17.02 -9.49 27.44
CA PHE A 510 -15.73 -9.72 28.11
C PHE A 510 -15.24 -11.15 28.06
N LYS A 511 -16.17 -12.14 28.24
CA LYS A 511 -15.80 -13.55 28.20
C LYS A 511 -15.31 -13.97 26.81
N GLU A 512 -16.06 -13.64 25.77
CA GLU A 512 -15.71 -13.96 24.39
C GLU A 512 -14.45 -13.19 23.93
N ALA A 513 -14.24 -11.98 24.46
CA ALA A 513 -13.02 -11.22 24.21
C ALA A 513 -11.81 -11.94 24.81
N GLU A 514 -11.90 -12.31 26.09
CA GLU A 514 -10.83 -13.03 26.78
C GLU A 514 -10.51 -14.36 26.11
N ASP A 515 -11.51 -15.15 25.73
CA ASP A 515 -11.33 -16.45 25.06
C ASP A 515 -10.59 -16.25 23.71
N ALA A 516 -10.98 -15.25 22.90
CA ALA A 516 -10.34 -14.95 21.64
C ALA A 516 -8.89 -14.49 21.81
N PHE A 517 -8.62 -13.59 22.75
CA PHE A 517 -7.26 -13.11 23.06
C PHE A 517 -6.38 -14.23 23.62
N ARG A 518 -6.91 -15.09 24.47
CA ARG A 518 -6.19 -16.25 25.04
C ARG A 518 -5.76 -17.22 23.95
N ARG A 519 -6.67 -17.56 23.02
CA ARG A 519 -6.34 -18.40 21.86
C ARG A 519 -5.30 -17.73 20.96
N SER A 520 -5.43 -16.42 20.71
CA SER A 520 -4.43 -15.66 19.94
C SER A 520 -3.04 -15.76 20.58
N TYR A 521 -2.94 -15.56 21.90
CA TYR A 521 -1.69 -15.66 22.65
C TYR A 521 -1.11 -17.07 22.67
N GLN A 522 -1.95 -18.09 22.83
CA GLN A 522 -1.51 -19.50 22.81
C GLN A 522 -0.90 -19.90 21.46
N LEU A 523 -1.44 -19.38 20.36
CA LEU A 523 -0.92 -19.66 19.01
C LEU A 523 0.37 -18.90 18.71
N ASN A 524 0.60 -17.75 19.34
CA ASN A 524 1.82 -16.96 19.16
C ASN A 524 2.25 -16.29 20.47
N PRO A 525 2.85 -17.06 21.42
CA PRO A 525 3.27 -16.53 22.73
C PRO A 525 4.42 -15.52 22.64
N ALA A 526 5.19 -15.51 21.54
CA ALA A 526 6.23 -14.53 21.31
C ALA A 526 5.67 -13.11 21.08
N ASN A 527 4.42 -13.02 20.61
CA ASN A 527 3.72 -11.76 20.43
C ASN A 527 2.79 -11.48 21.63
N SER A 528 3.12 -10.48 22.44
CA SER A 528 2.37 -10.10 23.64
C SER A 528 0.98 -9.48 23.37
N ARG A 529 0.60 -9.21 22.10
CA ARG A 529 -0.70 -8.56 21.78
C ARG A 529 -1.91 -9.29 22.36
N GLY A 530 -1.96 -10.61 22.22
CA GLY A 530 -3.05 -11.42 22.79
C GLY A 530 -3.10 -11.32 24.31
N LEU A 531 -1.94 -11.41 24.97
CA LEU A 531 -1.85 -11.22 26.44
C LEU A 531 -2.31 -9.82 26.85
N MET A 532 -1.91 -8.79 26.11
CA MET A 532 -2.35 -7.40 26.38
C MET A 532 -3.86 -7.27 26.18
N GLY A 533 -4.44 -7.95 25.20
CA GLY A 533 -5.90 -8.00 25.04
C GLY A 533 -6.63 -8.59 26.28
N ILE A 534 -6.08 -9.63 26.90
CA ILE A 534 -6.62 -10.18 28.15
C ILE A 534 -6.50 -9.14 29.28
N VAL A 535 -5.34 -8.50 29.40
CA VAL A 535 -5.10 -7.43 30.38
C VAL A 535 -6.12 -6.28 30.20
N GLU A 536 -6.31 -5.78 28.98
CA GLU A 536 -7.28 -4.73 28.69
C GLU A 536 -8.73 -5.17 29.03
N THR A 537 -9.06 -6.43 28.76
CA THR A 537 -10.37 -7.00 29.13
C THR A 537 -10.58 -7.02 30.64
N SER A 538 -9.55 -7.38 31.41
CA SER A 538 -9.58 -7.35 32.88
C SER A 538 -9.67 -5.92 33.41
N MET A 539 -8.91 -4.99 32.80
CA MET A 539 -8.95 -3.55 33.17
C MET A 539 -10.32 -2.95 32.92
N ALA A 540 -10.97 -3.28 31.80
CA ALA A 540 -12.32 -2.82 31.45
C ALA A 540 -13.39 -3.32 32.45
N GLN A 541 -13.11 -4.44 33.14
CA GLN A 541 -13.95 -4.98 34.21
C GLN A 541 -13.55 -4.47 35.61
N ASN A 542 -12.63 -3.52 35.74
CA ASN A 542 -12.03 -3.04 36.98
C ASN A 542 -11.28 -4.14 37.76
N LYS A 543 -10.87 -5.24 37.13
CA LYS A 543 -10.12 -6.36 37.71
C LYS A 543 -8.62 -6.14 37.61
N THR A 544 -8.16 -5.00 38.08
CA THR A 544 -6.76 -4.57 37.95
C THR A 544 -5.76 -5.58 38.58
N ASP A 545 -6.10 -6.12 39.73
CA ASP A 545 -5.21 -7.06 40.42
C ASP A 545 -5.05 -8.38 39.65
N GLU A 546 -6.10 -8.85 38.98
CA GLU A 546 -6.05 -10.04 38.12
C GLU A 546 -5.14 -9.76 36.90
N ALA A 547 -5.27 -8.57 36.29
CA ALA A 547 -4.41 -8.16 35.18
C ALA A 547 -2.93 -8.12 35.53
N LEU A 548 -2.58 -7.54 36.70
CA LEU A 548 -1.20 -7.46 37.18
C LEU A 548 -0.64 -8.83 37.56
N LYS A 549 -1.45 -9.68 38.21
CA LYS A 549 -1.06 -11.09 38.56
C LYS A 549 -0.80 -11.89 37.29
N LEU A 550 -1.60 -11.73 36.25
CA LEU A 550 -1.38 -12.40 34.96
C LEU A 550 -0.05 -11.98 34.32
N LEU A 551 0.22 -10.67 34.25
CA LEU A 551 1.47 -10.14 33.71
C LEU A 551 2.68 -10.61 34.52
N GLN A 552 2.58 -10.64 35.85
CA GLN A 552 3.63 -11.15 36.72
C GLN A 552 3.89 -12.62 36.44
N ALA A 553 2.85 -13.46 36.38
CA ALA A 553 2.99 -14.91 36.13
C ALA A 553 3.63 -15.19 34.75
N GLU A 554 3.32 -14.38 33.71
CA GLU A 554 3.92 -14.55 32.40
C GLU A 554 5.37 -14.01 32.38
N SER A 555 5.66 -12.94 33.13
CA SER A 555 7.02 -12.42 33.29
C SER A 555 7.91 -13.40 34.05
N ASP A 556 7.38 -14.09 35.08
CA ASP A 556 8.14 -15.08 35.83
C ASP A 556 8.52 -16.32 34.98
N LYS A 557 7.68 -16.69 33.99
CA LYS A 557 8.00 -17.74 33.01
C LYS A 557 9.08 -17.31 32.01
N ALA A 558 9.21 -16.02 31.75
CA ALA A 558 10.12 -15.48 30.75
C ALA A 558 10.78 -14.16 31.28
N PRO A 559 11.69 -14.25 32.26
CA PRO A 559 12.22 -13.10 32.97
C PRO A 559 12.96 -12.09 32.08
N ASN A 560 13.49 -12.53 30.92
CA ASN A 560 14.21 -11.68 29.97
C ASN A 560 13.30 -10.94 28.99
N ARG A 561 11.98 -11.09 29.09
CA ARG A 561 11.01 -10.39 28.24
C ARG A 561 10.69 -9.01 28.80
N LEU A 562 11.52 -8.04 28.38
CA LEU A 562 11.37 -6.63 28.80
C LEU A 562 10.02 -6.03 28.38
N ASP A 563 9.40 -6.51 27.32
CA ASP A 563 8.08 -6.07 26.87
C ASP A 563 6.99 -6.39 27.93
N LEU A 564 7.07 -7.50 28.60
CA LEU A 564 6.14 -7.87 29.68
C LEU A 564 6.33 -7.00 30.92
N LEU A 565 7.59 -6.72 31.31
CA LEU A 565 7.89 -5.83 32.42
C LEU A 565 7.44 -4.41 32.15
N LEU A 566 7.62 -3.91 30.90
CA LEU A 566 7.11 -2.60 30.47
C LEU A 566 5.58 -2.57 30.49
N ALA A 567 4.93 -3.60 30.00
CA ALA A 567 3.48 -3.73 30.02
C ALA A 567 2.93 -3.72 31.46
N MET A 568 3.59 -4.43 32.35
CA MET A 568 3.27 -4.48 33.78
C MET A 568 3.38 -3.09 34.45
N GLY A 569 4.49 -2.38 34.20
CA GLY A 569 4.68 -1.02 34.67
C GLY A 569 3.60 -0.07 34.16
N ASN A 570 3.31 -0.09 32.85
CA ASN A 570 2.28 0.78 32.24
C ASN A 570 0.88 0.47 32.79
N THR A 571 0.52 -0.81 32.97
CA THR A 571 -0.77 -1.24 33.54
C THR A 571 -0.90 -0.77 34.99
N ALA A 572 0.19 -0.88 35.76
CA ALA A 572 0.23 -0.42 37.15
C ALA A 572 0.08 1.10 37.26
N VAL A 573 0.71 1.89 36.36
CA VAL A 573 0.50 3.36 36.29
C VAL A 573 -0.95 3.72 36.03
N ARG A 574 -1.59 3.06 35.08
CA ARG A 574 -3.04 3.26 34.76
C ARG A 574 -3.94 2.92 35.94
N ALA A 575 -3.52 1.94 36.73
CA ALA A 575 -4.21 1.48 37.94
C ALA A 575 -3.93 2.35 39.19
N GLY A 576 -3.06 3.36 39.10
CA GLY A 576 -2.64 4.15 40.25
C GLY A 576 -1.69 3.42 41.22
N LYS A 577 -1.19 2.24 40.85
CA LYS A 577 -0.25 1.44 41.67
C LYS A 577 1.20 1.84 41.38
N TYR A 578 1.54 3.07 41.73
CA TYR A 578 2.79 3.70 41.32
C TYR A 578 4.05 2.98 41.86
N ASP A 579 4.03 2.47 43.08
CA ASP A 579 5.18 1.74 43.65
C ASP A 579 5.49 0.46 42.88
N PHE A 580 4.45 -0.26 42.49
CA PHE A 580 4.59 -1.46 41.65
C PHE A 580 5.11 -1.12 40.25
N ALA A 581 4.62 -0.02 39.65
CA ALA A 581 5.11 0.47 38.37
C ALA A 581 6.58 0.86 38.42
N ILE A 582 7.01 1.56 39.46
CA ILE A 582 8.41 1.95 39.69
C ILE A 582 9.32 0.72 39.80
N GLN A 583 8.89 -0.31 40.52
CA GLN A 583 9.64 -1.57 40.62
C GLN A 583 9.78 -2.23 39.25
N ALA A 584 8.71 -2.32 38.49
CA ALA A 584 8.72 -2.92 37.15
C ALA A 584 9.66 -2.17 36.19
N PHE A 585 9.60 -0.83 36.14
CA PHE A 585 10.50 -0.04 35.31
C PHE A 585 11.95 -0.13 35.75
N ASN A 586 12.25 -0.16 37.04
CA ASN A 586 13.60 -0.37 37.55
C ASN A 586 14.16 -1.76 37.15
N ASN A 587 13.32 -2.80 37.16
CA ASN A 587 13.70 -4.12 36.66
C ASN A 587 14.05 -4.08 35.17
N VAL A 588 13.28 -3.33 34.34
CA VAL A 588 13.64 -3.15 32.94
C VAL A 588 15.00 -2.48 32.80
N ILE A 589 15.24 -1.38 33.53
CA ILE A 589 16.51 -0.66 33.50
C ILE A 589 17.69 -1.56 33.88
N SER A 590 17.54 -2.38 34.94
CA SER A 590 18.60 -3.29 35.38
C SER A 590 18.94 -4.37 34.35
N GLN A 591 17.94 -4.83 33.56
CA GLN A 591 18.14 -5.86 32.55
C GLN A 591 18.63 -5.33 31.19
N LEU A 592 18.45 -4.05 30.90
CA LEU A 592 18.94 -3.45 29.65
C LEU A 592 20.49 -3.46 29.54
N GLY A 593 21.20 -3.58 30.65
CA GLY A 593 22.65 -3.60 30.66
C GLY A 593 23.29 -2.25 30.26
N LYS A 594 24.63 -2.27 30.08
CA LYS A 594 25.40 -1.05 29.77
C LYS A 594 25.20 -0.52 28.36
N ASP A 595 24.84 -1.38 27.40
CA ASP A 595 24.67 -1.03 26.00
C ASP A 595 23.19 -0.72 25.68
N GLY A 596 22.28 -0.86 26.62
CA GLY A 596 20.87 -0.56 26.50
C GLY A 596 20.61 0.94 26.43
N LYS A 597 19.49 1.34 25.79
CA LYS A 597 19.01 2.72 25.71
C LYS A 597 17.83 2.92 26.65
N PRO A 598 18.06 3.18 27.96
CA PRO A 598 17.00 3.22 28.97
C PRO A 598 16.20 4.54 28.97
N GLY A 599 16.45 5.46 28.06
CA GLY A 599 15.85 6.80 28.06
C GLY A 599 14.32 6.82 28.12
N ASP A 600 13.66 6.02 27.31
CA ASP A 600 12.18 5.91 27.33
C ASP A 600 11.67 5.33 28.66
N VAL A 601 12.42 4.42 29.29
CA VAL A 601 12.02 3.83 30.57
C VAL A 601 12.21 4.87 31.69
N TYR A 602 13.28 5.64 31.65
CA TYR A 602 13.50 6.75 32.59
C TYR A 602 12.42 7.85 32.43
N LEU A 603 11.96 8.13 31.20
CA LEU A 603 10.86 9.05 30.98
C LEU A 603 9.56 8.54 31.64
N ARG A 604 9.23 7.25 31.46
CA ARG A 604 8.06 6.62 32.11
C ARG A 604 8.19 6.60 33.63
N LEU A 605 9.38 6.32 34.11
CA LEU A 605 9.68 6.35 35.55
C LEU A 605 9.52 7.75 36.12
N GLY A 606 10.02 8.77 35.44
CA GLY A 606 9.86 10.18 35.84
C GLY A 606 8.40 10.62 35.86
N GLU A 607 7.62 10.26 34.85
CA GLU A 607 6.19 10.52 34.80
C GLU A 607 5.43 9.75 35.91
N THR A 608 5.87 8.55 36.24
CA THR A 608 5.28 7.74 37.35
C THR A 608 5.54 8.42 38.69
N TYR A 609 6.76 8.87 38.98
CA TYR A 609 7.08 9.61 40.17
C TYR A 609 6.30 10.93 40.26
N ARG A 610 6.16 11.65 39.13
CA ARG A 610 5.34 12.86 39.07
C ARG A 610 3.90 12.60 39.47
N ARG A 611 3.29 11.53 38.93
CA ARG A 611 1.91 11.13 39.30
C ARG A 611 1.79 10.66 40.75
N LYS A 612 2.85 10.07 41.29
CA LYS A 612 2.94 9.70 42.72
C LYS A 612 3.07 10.92 43.63
N GLY A 613 3.48 12.08 43.11
CA GLY A 613 3.74 13.28 43.86
C GLY A 613 5.19 13.43 44.36
N ASP A 614 6.10 12.56 43.96
CA ASP A 614 7.51 12.61 44.31
C ASP A 614 8.29 13.43 43.25
N ALA A 615 8.28 14.73 43.39
CA ALA A 615 8.91 15.64 42.44
C ALA A 615 10.44 15.44 42.37
N ASN A 616 11.09 15.12 43.47
CA ASN A 616 12.54 14.92 43.48
C ASN A 616 12.99 13.70 42.73
N ALA A 617 12.34 12.56 42.96
CA ALA A 617 12.60 11.34 42.20
C ALA A 617 12.21 11.49 40.73
N ALA A 618 11.14 12.23 40.40
CA ALA A 618 10.75 12.54 39.05
C ALA A 618 11.85 13.32 38.30
N ILE A 619 12.40 14.38 38.93
CA ILE A 619 13.50 15.18 38.35
C ILE A 619 14.72 14.31 38.08
N GLN A 620 15.11 13.48 39.04
CA GLN A 620 16.29 12.59 38.88
C GLN A 620 16.09 11.61 37.71
N ALA A 621 14.93 10.98 37.60
CA ALA A 621 14.63 10.08 36.52
C ALA A 621 14.59 10.78 35.15
N LEU A 622 13.99 11.97 35.07
CA LEU A 622 13.94 12.76 33.85
C LEU A 622 15.29 13.32 33.41
N GLN A 623 16.20 13.64 34.38
CA GLN A 623 17.57 14.01 34.09
C GLN A 623 18.35 12.84 33.44
N LYS A 624 18.17 11.63 33.95
CA LYS A 624 18.73 10.41 33.32
C LYS A 624 18.15 10.15 31.93
N ALA A 625 16.84 10.40 31.74
CA ALA A 625 16.23 10.36 30.43
C ALA A 625 16.86 11.37 29.45
N ARG A 626 17.10 12.61 29.92
CA ARG A 626 17.77 13.67 29.15
C ARG A 626 19.22 13.30 28.79
N GLU A 627 19.97 12.66 29.66
CA GLU A 627 21.37 12.23 29.40
C GLU A 627 21.41 11.26 28.20
N THR A 628 20.43 10.40 28.08
CA THR A 628 20.32 9.40 26.99
C THR A 628 19.61 9.90 25.77
N MET A 629 18.73 10.90 25.90
CA MET A 629 17.90 11.50 24.84
C MET A 629 17.92 13.03 24.92
N PRO A 630 19.08 13.69 24.71
CA PRO A 630 19.24 15.14 24.94
C PRO A 630 18.35 16.01 24.06
N ASP A 631 18.03 15.56 22.85
CA ASP A 631 17.22 16.28 21.87
C ASP A 631 15.76 15.80 21.83
N ASN A 632 15.27 15.16 22.89
CA ASN A 632 13.89 14.70 22.96
C ASN A 632 13.01 15.78 23.62
N ALA A 633 12.18 16.45 22.81
CA ALA A 633 11.30 17.52 23.26
C ALA A 633 10.31 17.06 24.36
N ILE A 634 9.86 15.79 24.35
CA ILE A 634 8.94 15.25 25.36
C ILE A 634 9.65 15.13 26.71
N VAL A 635 10.88 14.61 26.71
CA VAL A 635 11.68 14.51 27.95
C VAL A 635 11.91 15.89 28.55
N LEU A 636 12.32 16.86 27.71
CA LEU A 636 12.59 18.22 28.18
C LEU A 636 11.31 18.91 28.65
N SER A 637 10.22 18.82 27.91
CA SER A 637 8.94 19.45 28.32
C SER A 637 8.42 18.87 29.64
N THR A 638 8.53 17.55 29.83
CA THR A 638 8.13 16.89 31.08
C THR A 638 9.03 17.29 32.23
N LEU A 639 10.35 17.36 32.01
CA LEU A 639 11.31 17.85 33.02
C LEU A 639 11.04 19.29 33.41
N GLY A 640 10.79 20.17 32.43
CA GLY A 640 10.41 21.56 32.68
C GLY A 640 9.15 21.68 33.54
N LEU A 641 8.11 20.91 33.25
CA LEU A 641 6.88 20.89 34.02
C LEU A 641 7.11 20.44 35.47
N VAL A 642 7.91 19.40 35.69
CA VAL A 642 8.18 18.91 37.06
C VAL A 642 9.04 19.91 37.83
N LEU A 643 10.04 20.54 37.19
CA LEU A 643 10.85 21.60 37.82
C LEU A 643 9.99 22.81 38.22
N ASP A 644 9.09 23.23 37.37
CA ASP A 644 8.20 24.36 37.66
C ASP A 644 7.26 24.02 38.82
N THR A 645 6.63 22.84 38.80
CA THR A 645 5.78 22.35 39.91
C THR A 645 6.57 22.26 41.23
N ALA A 646 7.86 21.88 41.14
CA ALA A 646 8.79 21.86 42.32
C ALA A 646 9.34 23.23 42.71
N GLN A 647 8.81 24.34 42.13
CA GLN A 647 9.28 25.72 42.37
C GLN A 647 10.74 25.98 41.96
N ARG A 648 11.36 25.12 41.17
CA ARG A 648 12.72 25.31 40.61
C ARG A 648 12.64 26.13 39.31
N ARG A 649 12.04 27.32 39.42
CA ARG A 649 11.66 28.19 38.28
C ARG A 649 12.84 28.56 37.36
N PRO A 650 14.04 28.89 37.83
CA PRO A 650 15.17 29.21 36.93
C PRO A 650 15.55 28.02 36.02
N GLU A 651 15.54 26.82 36.56
CA GLU A 651 15.89 25.61 35.84
C GLU A 651 14.73 25.22 34.86
N ALA A 652 13.47 25.36 35.30
CA ALA A 652 12.33 25.15 34.45
C ALA A 652 12.39 26.05 33.21
N LYS A 653 12.69 27.35 33.38
CA LYS A 653 12.84 28.31 32.28
C LYS A 653 13.90 27.83 31.26
N GLN A 654 15.10 27.46 31.73
CA GLN A 654 16.15 26.97 30.84
C GLN A 654 15.74 25.73 30.03
N VAL A 655 15.05 24.81 30.68
CA VAL A 655 14.55 23.58 30.02
C VAL A 655 13.44 23.88 29.03
N TYR A 656 12.52 24.76 29.34
CA TYR A 656 11.48 25.19 28.40
C TYR A 656 12.06 25.92 27.18
N GLU A 657 13.04 26.79 27.37
CA GLU A 657 13.76 27.47 26.29
C GLU A 657 14.52 26.47 25.41
N ALA A 658 15.16 25.45 26.00
CA ALA A 658 15.78 24.36 25.26
C ALA A 658 14.75 23.54 24.46
N THR A 659 13.58 23.27 25.04
CA THR A 659 12.50 22.57 24.34
C THR A 659 12.02 23.35 23.13
N LEU A 660 11.84 24.67 23.23
CA LEU A 660 11.38 25.51 22.13
C LEU A 660 12.43 25.68 21.01
N LYS A 661 13.73 25.42 21.28
CA LYS A 661 14.74 25.33 20.22
C LYS A 661 14.54 24.07 19.34
N LEU A 662 14.04 22.99 19.93
CA LEU A 662 13.78 21.72 19.23
C LEU A 662 12.39 21.70 18.60
N ASP A 663 11.39 22.20 19.32
CA ASP A 663 9.99 22.29 18.91
C ASP A 663 9.44 23.70 19.16
N PRO A 664 9.69 24.65 18.23
CA PRO A 664 9.31 26.05 18.37
C PRO A 664 7.80 26.29 18.44
N LYS A 665 7.00 25.30 18.03
CA LYS A 665 5.54 25.39 18.00
C LYS A 665 4.87 24.53 19.06
N ASN A 666 5.54 24.18 20.13
CA ASN A 666 4.96 23.42 21.24
C ASN A 666 4.04 24.33 22.08
N PRO A 667 2.71 24.20 21.96
CA PRO A 667 1.78 25.14 22.59
C PRO A 667 1.81 25.06 24.12
N VAL A 668 2.02 23.85 24.66
CA VAL A 668 2.08 23.65 26.12
C VAL A 668 3.32 24.31 26.70
N VAL A 669 4.47 24.14 26.06
CA VAL A 669 5.75 24.74 26.53
C VAL A 669 5.71 26.26 26.36
N LEU A 670 5.17 26.77 25.24
CA LEU A 670 4.96 28.21 25.04
C LEU A 670 4.10 28.80 26.16
N ASN A 671 2.97 28.15 26.50
CA ASN A 671 2.10 28.55 27.58
C ASN A 671 2.80 28.55 28.95
N ASN A 672 3.47 27.44 29.29
CA ASN A 672 4.10 27.30 30.60
C ASN A 672 5.26 28.30 30.78
N LEU A 673 6.05 28.51 29.73
CA LEU A 673 7.12 29.52 29.75
C LEU A 673 6.55 30.93 29.88
N ALA A 674 5.47 31.26 29.17
CA ALA A 674 4.78 32.55 29.27
C ALA A 674 4.26 32.82 30.69
N PHE A 675 3.60 31.84 31.31
CA PHE A 675 3.15 31.91 32.68
C PHE A 675 4.30 32.09 33.65
N LEU A 676 5.36 31.29 33.53
CA LEU A 676 6.55 31.37 34.36
C LEU A 676 7.23 32.74 34.27
N MET A 677 7.33 33.31 33.06
CA MET A 677 7.88 34.66 32.86
C MET A 677 7.01 35.73 33.55
N ALA A 678 5.68 35.62 33.43
CA ALA A 678 4.75 36.57 34.06
C ALA A 678 4.79 36.50 35.60
N GLU A 679 5.06 35.34 36.18
CA GLU A 679 5.18 35.14 37.62
C GLU A 679 6.54 35.52 38.18
N SER A 680 7.62 35.39 37.38
CA SER A 680 8.98 35.66 37.80
C SER A 680 9.47 37.09 37.56
N GLY A 681 8.59 37.99 37.13
CA GLY A 681 8.95 39.39 36.82
C GLY A 681 9.76 39.53 35.53
N GLY A 682 9.62 38.59 34.60
CA GLY A 682 10.25 38.60 33.27
C GLY A 682 9.60 39.60 32.31
N ASP A 683 10.08 39.58 31.06
CA ASP A 683 9.51 40.40 29.99
C ASP A 683 8.06 39.99 29.70
N LEU A 684 7.10 40.88 30.09
CA LEU A 684 5.68 40.63 29.90
C LEU A 684 5.21 40.76 28.44
N ASP A 685 5.99 41.43 27.56
CA ASP A 685 5.68 41.52 26.12
C ASP A 685 6.07 40.21 25.40
N ASP A 686 7.22 39.67 25.74
CA ASP A 686 7.64 38.35 25.25
C ASP A 686 6.72 37.24 25.80
N ALA A 687 6.32 37.32 27.09
CA ALA A 687 5.36 36.38 27.67
C ALA A 687 4.01 36.43 26.94
N LEU A 688 3.50 37.66 26.63
CA LEU A 688 2.26 37.85 25.89
C LEU A 688 2.34 37.24 24.49
N THR A 689 3.44 37.49 23.79
CA THR A 689 3.67 36.93 22.45
C THR A 689 3.62 35.40 22.45
N LYS A 690 4.31 34.73 23.41
CA LYS A 690 4.30 33.27 23.57
C LYS A 690 2.89 32.74 23.91
N ALA A 691 2.16 33.37 24.79
CA ALA A 691 0.80 32.99 25.16
C ALA A 691 -0.17 33.12 23.97
N GLN A 692 -0.02 34.18 23.17
CA GLN A 692 -0.81 34.37 21.94
C GLN A 692 -0.50 33.29 20.88
N GLN A 693 0.79 32.94 20.69
CA GLN A 693 1.19 31.84 19.82
C GLN A 693 0.59 30.51 20.30
N ALA A 694 0.68 30.22 21.60
CA ALA A 694 0.07 29.02 22.17
C ALA A 694 -1.44 28.99 21.90
N LYS A 695 -2.13 30.11 22.06
CA LYS A 695 -3.58 30.24 21.81
C LYS A 695 -3.97 30.03 20.36
N GLN A 696 -3.15 30.49 19.42
CA GLN A 696 -3.34 30.21 17.99
C GLN A 696 -3.19 28.72 17.66
N LEU A 697 -2.22 28.03 18.29
CA LEU A 697 -1.94 26.62 18.07
C LEU A 697 -2.99 25.69 18.72
N MET A 698 -3.47 26.05 19.92
CA MET A 698 -4.47 25.28 20.66
C MET A 698 -5.60 26.20 21.21
N PRO A 699 -6.49 26.67 20.35
CA PRO A 699 -7.51 27.64 20.73
C PRO A 699 -8.55 27.13 21.74
N SER A 700 -8.74 25.83 21.83
CA SER A 700 -9.70 25.16 22.70
C SER A 700 -9.21 24.90 24.13
N LEU A 701 -7.91 25.05 24.40
CA LEU A 701 -7.36 24.80 25.74
C LEU A 701 -7.59 26.00 26.65
N PHE A 702 -8.36 25.79 27.71
CA PHE A 702 -8.78 26.86 28.64
C PHE A 702 -7.61 27.41 29.45
N GLU A 703 -6.65 26.58 29.83
CA GLU A 703 -5.45 26.95 30.58
C GLU A 703 -4.60 27.98 29.83
N ILE A 704 -4.56 27.91 28.50
CA ILE A 704 -3.83 28.90 27.68
C ILE A 704 -4.58 30.23 27.70
N SER A 705 -5.90 30.21 27.69
CA SER A 705 -6.69 31.43 27.81
C SER A 705 -6.54 32.07 29.19
N ASP A 706 -6.50 31.26 30.24
CA ASP A 706 -6.24 31.71 31.59
C ASP A 706 -4.88 32.40 31.74
N THR A 707 -3.82 31.76 31.21
CA THR A 707 -2.48 32.34 31.16
C THR A 707 -2.45 33.67 30.40
N LEU A 708 -3.15 33.77 29.28
CA LEU A 708 -3.24 35.00 28.50
C LEU A 708 -3.94 36.11 29.29
N GLY A 709 -5.08 35.80 29.91
CA GLY A 709 -5.80 36.74 30.80
C GLY A 709 -4.95 37.17 31.99
N TRP A 710 -4.19 36.21 32.56
CA TRP A 710 -3.26 36.50 33.68
C TRP A 710 -2.13 37.46 33.26
N ILE A 711 -1.56 37.30 32.06
CA ILE A 711 -0.52 38.20 31.54
C ILE A 711 -1.09 39.60 31.30
N TYR A 712 -2.34 39.74 30.78
CA TYR A 712 -3.00 41.04 30.66
C TYR A 712 -3.21 41.71 32.02
N LEU A 713 -3.60 40.92 33.03
CA LEU A 713 -3.74 41.42 34.39
C LEU A 713 -2.39 41.93 34.93
N LYS A 714 -1.29 41.21 34.76
CA LYS A 714 0.07 41.63 35.16
C LYS A 714 0.55 42.86 34.40
N LYS A 715 0.10 43.09 33.18
CA LYS A 715 0.38 44.27 32.35
C LYS A 715 -0.54 45.48 32.69
N ASN A 716 -1.41 45.37 33.71
CA ASN A 716 -2.41 46.36 34.04
C ASN A 716 -3.44 46.65 32.94
N LEU A 717 -3.69 45.68 32.09
CA LEU A 717 -4.68 45.72 31.01
C LEU A 717 -5.96 45.02 31.45
N ALA A 718 -6.65 45.64 32.46
CA ALA A 718 -7.78 45.04 33.16
C ALA A 718 -8.97 44.71 32.24
N ASP A 719 -9.24 45.52 31.22
CA ASP A 719 -10.37 45.28 30.29
C ASP A 719 -10.16 44.02 29.47
N GLN A 720 -8.97 43.85 28.89
CA GLN A 720 -8.62 42.63 28.11
C GLN A 720 -8.65 41.38 28.99
N ALA A 721 -8.16 41.47 30.22
CA ALA A 721 -8.21 40.37 31.18
C ALA A 721 -9.68 40.00 31.54
N ILE A 722 -10.54 40.99 31.76
CA ILE A 722 -11.96 40.78 32.05
C ILE A 722 -12.65 40.05 30.90
N ASP A 723 -12.42 40.46 29.66
CA ASP A 723 -13.07 39.83 28.50
C ASP A 723 -12.70 38.33 28.41
N ILE A 724 -11.42 37.98 28.59
CA ILE A 724 -10.96 36.59 28.58
C ILE A 724 -11.55 35.81 29.77
N PHE A 725 -11.44 36.32 30.97
CA PHE A 725 -11.93 35.60 32.15
C PHE A 725 -13.46 35.47 32.18
N LYS A 726 -14.21 36.43 31.62
CA LYS A 726 -15.65 36.30 31.41
C LYS A 726 -16.00 35.14 30.49
N ASP A 727 -15.28 35.02 29.36
CA ASP A 727 -15.46 33.89 28.42
C ASP A 727 -15.17 32.55 29.10
N LEU A 728 -14.06 32.49 29.88
CA LEU A 728 -13.70 31.28 30.65
C LEU A 728 -14.78 30.92 31.70
N VAL A 729 -15.26 31.91 32.49
CA VAL A 729 -16.33 31.69 33.49
C VAL A 729 -17.64 31.29 32.81
N THR A 730 -17.94 31.81 31.62
CA THR A 730 -19.13 31.41 30.86
C THR A 730 -19.05 29.96 30.44
N LYS A 731 -17.88 29.49 29.97
CA LYS A 731 -17.66 28.14 29.52
C LYS A 731 -17.43 27.13 30.64
N GLN A 732 -16.86 27.58 31.75
CA GLN A 732 -16.55 26.81 32.94
C GLN A 732 -17.05 27.49 34.20
N PRO A 733 -18.38 27.56 34.43
CA PRO A 733 -18.99 28.39 35.47
C PRO A 733 -18.63 27.95 36.89
N ASN A 734 -18.21 26.73 37.09
CA ASN A 734 -17.90 26.17 38.40
C ASN A 734 -16.39 26.14 38.71
N HIS A 735 -15.55 26.76 37.86
CA HIS A 735 -14.10 26.76 38.05
C HIS A 735 -13.68 27.93 38.98
N SER A 736 -13.21 27.62 40.21
CA SER A 736 -12.87 28.61 41.24
C SER A 736 -11.79 29.59 40.78
N THR A 737 -10.69 29.10 40.18
CA THR A 737 -9.55 29.92 39.77
C THR A 737 -9.94 30.94 38.69
N TYR A 738 -10.77 30.57 37.69
CA TYR A 738 -11.20 31.52 36.68
C TYR A 738 -12.07 32.64 37.24
N ARG A 739 -12.92 32.32 38.23
CA ARG A 739 -13.69 33.34 38.96
C ARG A 739 -12.79 34.20 39.82
N TYR A 740 -11.80 33.63 40.49
CA TYR A 740 -10.83 34.39 41.26
C TYR A 740 -10.07 35.37 40.37
N HIS A 741 -9.54 34.93 39.20
CA HIS A 741 -8.85 35.79 38.24
C HIS A 741 -9.77 36.89 37.69
N LEU A 742 -11.05 36.59 37.40
CA LEU A 742 -12.03 37.58 37.01
C LEU A 742 -12.29 38.62 38.11
N GLY A 743 -12.37 38.15 39.36
CA GLY A 743 -12.51 39.04 40.54
C GLY A 743 -11.30 39.96 40.70
N MET A 744 -10.08 39.45 40.50
CA MET A 744 -8.86 40.28 40.49
C MET A 744 -8.88 41.32 39.37
N ALA A 745 -9.31 40.95 38.16
CA ALA A 745 -9.38 41.84 37.02
C ALA A 745 -10.42 42.99 37.27
N TYR A 746 -11.58 42.67 37.84
CA TYR A 746 -12.54 43.70 38.26
C TYR A 746 -11.99 44.58 39.39
N SER A 747 -11.28 44.01 40.35
CA SER A 747 -10.62 44.76 41.41
C SER A 747 -9.61 45.76 40.84
N GLN A 748 -8.79 45.32 39.89
CA GLN A 748 -7.81 46.20 39.23
C GLN A 748 -8.48 47.30 38.40
N LYS A 749 -9.63 47.03 37.79
CA LYS A 749 -10.45 48.02 37.07
C LYS A 749 -11.14 49.04 38.02
N GLY A 750 -11.20 48.76 39.33
CA GLY A 750 -11.90 49.56 40.31
C GLY A 750 -13.40 49.21 40.49
N ASP A 751 -13.91 48.16 39.81
CA ASP A 751 -15.30 47.69 39.95
C ASP A 751 -15.40 46.76 41.17
N LYS A 752 -15.43 47.38 42.36
CA LYS A 752 -15.49 46.68 43.65
C LYS A 752 -16.65 45.70 43.75
N THR A 753 -17.81 46.11 43.22
CA THR A 753 -19.04 45.32 43.35
C THR A 753 -18.93 44.02 42.62
N LYS A 754 -18.49 44.03 41.34
CA LYS A 754 -18.30 42.81 40.56
C LYS A 754 -17.11 42.02 41.04
N ALA A 755 -16.05 42.66 41.51
CA ALA A 755 -14.92 41.96 42.12
C ALA A 755 -15.36 41.09 43.31
N LEU A 756 -16.10 41.70 44.28
CA LEU A 756 -16.62 40.99 45.45
C LEU A 756 -17.60 39.85 45.06
N GLU A 757 -18.44 40.07 44.05
CA GLU A 757 -19.35 39.06 43.52
C GLU A 757 -18.56 37.82 43.05
N GLN A 758 -17.60 38.00 42.13
CA GLN A 758 -16.84 36.90 41.57
C GLN A 758 -15.94 36.19 42.59
N LEU A 759 -15.34 36.95 43.53
CA LEU A 759 -14.52 36.36 44.59
C LEU A 759 -15.37 35.52 45.58
N ARG A 760 -16.57 35.97 45.94
CA ARG A 760 -17.47 35.18 46.79
C ARG A 760 -17.98 33.94 46.07
N GLU A 761 -18.31 34.04 44.78
CA GLU A 761 -18.69 32.91 43.97
C GLU A 761 -17.54 31.88 43.84
N SER A 762 -16.28 32.33 43.65
CA SER A 762 -15.10 31.46 43.62
C SER A 762 -15.01 30.59 44.88
N LEU A 763 -15.26 31.15 46.07
CA LEU A 763 -15.19 30.38 47.33
C LEU A 763 -16.20 29.25 47.42
N LYS A 764 -17.32 29.29 46.65
CA LYS A 764 -18.33 28.22 46.64
C LYS A 764 -17.86 26.95 45.93
N TYR A 765 -16.87 27.08 45.06
CA TYR A 765 -16.35 25.97 44.23
C TYR A 765 -15.04 25.35 44.75
N ASN A 766 -14.87 25.37 46.10
CA ASN A 766 -13.77 24.71 46.81
C ASN A 766 -12.38 25.00 46.25
N PRO A 767 -11.92 26.26 46.22
CA PRO A 767 -10.55 26.59 45.81
C PRO A 767 -9.53 25.91 46.72
N ALA A 768 -8.32 25.65 46.16
CA ALA A 768 -7.19 25.17 46.94
C ALA A 768 -6.92 26.10 48.13
N LYS A 769 -6.40 25.56 49.24
CA LYS A 769 -6.22 26.29 50.50
C LYS A 769 -5.48 27.63 50.30
N GLU A 770 -4.37 27.61 49.58
CA GLU A 770 -3.57 28.81 49.31
C GLU A 770 -4.35 29.85 48.49
N GLU A 771 -5.10 29.43 47.49
CA GLU A 771 -5.96 30.28 46.67
C GLU A 771 -7.12 30.85 47.51
N LYS A 772 -7.72 30.03 48.37
CA LYS A 772 -8.77 30.43 49.30
C LYS A 772 -8.29 31.56 50.22
N ASP A 773 -7.10 31.44 50.78
CA ASP A 773 -6.52 32.47 51.67
C ASP A 773 -6.28 33.78 50.89
N LYS A 774 -5.80 33.71 49.65
CA LYS A 774 -5.62 34.87 48.77
C LYS A 774 -6.98 35.54 48.44
N ILE A 775 -8.01 34.76 48.13
CA ILE A 775 -9.36 35.26 47.85
C ILE A 775 -9.94 35.97 49.08
N GLN A 776 -9.85 35.37 50.26
CA GLN A 776 -10.34 35.94 51.52
C GLN A 776 -9.64 37.26 51.85
N LYS A 777 -8.32 37.30 51.69
CA LYS A 777 -7.53 38.50 51.88
C LYS A 777 -7.99 39.63 50.95
N LEU A 778 -8.20 39.33 49.68
CA LEU A 778 -8.65 40.30 48.69
C LEU A 778 -10.08 40.79 48.97
N ILE A 779 -10.98 39.91 49.40
CA ILE A 779 -12.34 40.29 49.85
C ILE A 779 -12.25 41.29 51.01
N THR A 780 -11.41 41.02 52.03
CA THR A 780 -11.24 41.94 53.19
C THR A 780 -10.66 43.28 52.79
N GLN A 781 -9.78 43.34 51.80
CA GLN A 781 -9.20 44.58 51.27
C GLN A 781 -10.20 45.45 50.50
N LEU A 782 -11.18 44.85 49.87
CA LEU A 782 -12.18 45.50 49.03
C LEU A 782 -13.46 45.91 49.85
N GLY A 783 -13.75 45.17 50.89
CA GLY A 783 -14.94 45.43 51.76
C GLY A 783 -14.63 46.37 52.78
#